data_67aa1a4348d3aa9c029fd79299256802
#
_entry.id   67aa1a4348d3aa9c029fd79299256802
#
_cell.length_a   1.000
_cell.length_b   1.000
_cell.length_c   1.000
_cell.angle_alpha   90.00
_cell.angle_beta   90.00
_cell.angle_gamma   90.00
#
_symmetry.space_group_name_H-M   'P 1'
#
loop_
_entity.id
_entity.type
_entity.pdbx_description
1 polymer ?
#
loop_
_entity_poly.entity_id
_entity_poly.type
_entity_poly.pdbx_seq_one_letter_code
_entity_poly.pdbx_strand_id
1 'polypeptide(L)'
;MNRVRVLFPVAAASLLLLPATAPAGAGPVFDDALNYAVVDQACPPLDPPQEGLILVSQGKAQWVQLTSKSPVGQSFTLSDRARRLWRVFVGISHWPDSWQEGEEVTFSLYDSPEKRTRLYSRTLDFAHKWSKWDTAFDVNVEAAPGQSFYFELTHNGGGDDRINVTAVPGNVYPAGSAYLGGTPQADLDLTFVATAKPQPDRQANLRRFIGRFDLEHPLLEKARQAYEAGELDRACVEILRAVEGHLRKADWLPWLKPGEKVDTSRMEKVVVEGRLYSTRDEGEGQWIEMSPQTTWREVWPGSSEYVRHNNLFADLGRAYAATKDERFARKLNELMLDLVQDNASPFEGGMRGGRWVAMFQAWRLGDAWDGFALAMDSRGLTDDVRLAWLDYNARMAHFALTEPSGGNHANAVAEALMKFAERFPMFADSRVWFSRGFELLVNNSLKLFRPDGGCVEPAMNYHGFSLANLMAGLETAGRFGLDAPPDLMRVVEAAHAYTAYMLKPDGQVPSYGDTNCEEFRPGVQKWQGWRNGEAMTGARMFGRKDLLFIATAGREGERPAENSYCFPDTGHYILRSGWGGPDSAGFEDERWLFLRAGRFGSHGHDDLNMVTLYAYGRPLLIDPGRTEYGTPLMFELSRNRSHNVLLVDDLMMQHPSPRLHAWSTSRVIDFVDNSYTELYPGVEHRRAVVFVRPDYYVLFDTATGDREHSFGLNFWLTPPEAALDPARGTVRSTTPDAANVLLQSADAGKVRLAARKGTLDLGGVRDDIPVVTFWKDGVKAARFATVLYPFPAGRTVESLDVRDLPGAEGERVLRIGTPAGVDYVAYSPAGKGEGPSAWVVRTGRDGRTVRSFGLTGARRLAHNGRLLASAEKAVDGLSVEYGAGELTVTLRHPEPSLKVAALGRRKAFVNGREMRVTGAEFAPFAGN
;
A
#
# COMPACT_ATOMS: atom_id res chain seq x y z
N MET A 1 -30.85 9.43 16.47
CA MET A 1 -31.54 8.58 15.49
C MET A 1 -32.19 9.47 14.45
N ASN A 2 -31.45 10.02 13.55
CA ASN A 2 -31.97 10.70 12.37
C ASN A 2 -31.33 10.05 11.15
N ARG A 3 -32.14 9.25 10.48
CA ARG A 3 -31.80 8.61 9.20
C ARG A 3 -31.63 9.73 8.17
N VAL A 4 -30.43 9.90 7.64
CA VAL A 4 -30.26 10.60 6.38
C VAL A 4 -30.82 9.68 5.30
N ARG A 5 -32.09 9.87 4.97
CA ARG A 5 -32.71 9.31 3.77
C ARG A 5 -32.32 10.20 2.62
N VAL A 6 -31.40 9.74 1.80
CA VAL A 6 -31.34 10.18 0.41
C VAL A 6 -32.44 9.38 -0.31
N LEU A 7 -33.62 9.98 -0.47
CA LEU A 7 -34.74 9.42 -1.20
C LEU A 7 -34.48 9.61 -2.70
N PHE A 8 -34.20 8.53 -3.40
CA PHE A 8 -34.40 8.45 -4.85
C PHE A 8 -35.48 7.40 -5.14
N PRO A 9 -36.40 7.62 -6.09
CA PRO A 9 -37.46 6.69 -6.37
C PRO A 9 -36.92 5.41 -7.04
N VAL A 10 -37.25 4.29 -6.43
CA VAL A 10 -36.96 2.95 -6.93
C VAL A 10 -37.83 2.67 -8.15
N ALA A 11 -37.20 2.62 -9.31
CA ALA A 11 -37.74 1.86 -10.44
C ALA A 11 -37.07 0.48 -10.44
N ALA A 12 -37.77 -0.53 -9.98
CA ALA A 12 -37.32 -1.90 -10.04
C ALA A 12 -37.19 -2.34 -11.51
N ALA A 13 -35.95 -2.31 -12.02
CA ALA A 13 -35.59 -2.91 -13.29
C ALA A 13 -35.02 -4.32 -13.00
N SER A 14 -35.80 -5.33 -13.37
CA SER A 14 -35.37 -6.72 -13.37
C SER A 14 -34.10 -6.88 -14.21
N LEU A 15 -33.01 -7.31 -13.59
CA LEU A 15 -31.77 -7.69 -14.26
C LEU A 15 -32.03 -8.93 -15.11
N LEU A 16 -32.36 -8.76 -16.37
CA LEU A 16 -32.26 -9.81 -17.37
C LEU A 16 -30.80 -9.95 -17.78
N LEU A 17 -30.17 -11.03 -17.37
CA LEU A 17 -28.91 -11.52 -17.91
C LEU A 17 -29.11 -11.80 -19.40
N LEU A 18 -28.67 -10.86 -20.23
CA LEU A 18 -28.53 -11.14 -21.66
C LEU A 18 -27.15 -11.73 -21.90
N PRO A 19 -27.03 -12.81 -22.69
CA PRO A 19 -25.75 -13.36 -23.07
C PRO A 19 -25.00 -12.34 -23.93
N ALA A 20 -23.77 -12.03 -23.55
CA ALA A 20 -22.87 -11.21 -24.36
C ALA A 20 -22.48 -12.03 -25.60
N THR A 21 -23.13 -11.80 -26.72
CA THR A 21 -22.62 -12.22 -28.03
C THR A 21 -22.02 -11.00 -28.72
N ALA A 22 -20.72 -10.77 -28.46
CA ALA A 22 -19.97 -9.92 -29.35
C ALA A 22 -19.72 -10.71 -30.65
N PRO A 23 -19.91 -10.13 -31.81
CA PRO A 23 -19.54 -10.82 -33.06
C PRO A 23 -18.01 -10.97 -33.12
N ALA A 24 -17.57 -12.19 -33.39
CA ALA A 24 -16.18 -12.51 -33.64
C ALA A 24 -15.68 -11.74 -34.86
N GLY A 25 -14.55 -11.05 -34.70
CA GLY A 25 -13.77 -10.69 -35.87
C GLY A 25 -13.10 -9.34 -35.86
N ALA A 26 -12.02 -9.35 -36.39
CA ALA A 26 -11.13 -8.58 -37.26
C ALA A 26 -10.68 -7.17 -36.79
N GLY A 27 -9.45 -6.91 -36.89
CA GLY A 27 -8.57 -5.77 -36.69
C GLY A 27 -9.08 -4.34 -36.48
N PRO A 28 -8.25 -3.35 -36.18
CA PRO A 28 -8.70 -2.00 -35.82
C PRO A 28 -9.35 -1.25 -36.98
N VAL A 29 -10.03 -0.17 -36.60
CA VAL A 29 -10.98 0.54 -37.45
C VAL A 29 -10.34 1.22 -38.66
N PHE A 30 -9.11 1.66 -38.59
CA PHE A 30 -8.45 2.42 -39.65
C PHE A 30 -7.03 1.97 -39.87
N ASP A 31 -6.60 1.99 -41.12
CA ASP A 31 -5.26 1.82 -41.62
C ASP A 31 -4.31 0.76 -41.01
N ASP A 32 -3.20 0.49 -41.65
CA ASP A 32 -2.17 -0.42 -41.18
C ASP A 32 -1.64 -0.08 -39.75
N ALA A 33 -1.64 1.18 -39.38
CA ALA A 33 -1.20 1.63 -38.09
C ALA A 33 -2.10 1.17 -36.95
N LEU A 34 -3.41 1.03 -37.23
CA LEU A 34 -4.40 0.57 -36.27
C LEU A 34 -4.84 -0.88 -36.54
N ASN A 35 -4.37 -1.47 -37.63
CA ASN A 35 -4.61 -2.86 -37.98
C ASN A 35 -3.62 -3.76 -37.26
N TYR A 36 -3.85 -4.00 -36.01
CA TYR A 36 -3.09 -4.96 -35.21
C TYR A 36 -3.83 -6.30 -35.16
N ALA A 37 -3.14 -7.37 -34.86
CA ALA A 37 -3.76 -8.66 -34.58
C ALA A 37 -4.55 -8.54 -33.30
N VAL A 38 -5.79 -8.20 -33.43
CA VAL A 38 -6.66 -8.04 -32.27
C VAL A 38 -7.12 -9.40 -31.83
N VAL A 39 -6.79 -9.66 -30.61
CA VAL A 39 -7.55 -10.59 -29.83
C VAL A 39 -8.89 -9.95 -29.53
N ASP A 40 -9.84 -10.19 -30.37
CA ASP A 40 -11.15 -9.53 -30.33
C ASP A 40 -12.11 -10.19 -29.36
N GLN A 41 -11.59 -10.96 -28.43
CA GLN A 41 -12.38 -11.60 -27.43
C GLN A 41 -12.04 -11.12 -26.05
N ALA A 42 -13.05 -11.04 -25.28
CA ALA A 42 -12.91 -11.05 -23.85
C ALA A 42 -11.90 -12.11 -23.47
N CYS A 43 -10.95 -11.71 -22.71
CA CYS A 43 -10.12 -12.65 -22.01
C CYS A 43 -10.88 -13.71 -21.28
N PRO A 44 -10.14 -14.60 -20.85
CA PRO A 44 -9.88 -15.95 -21.21
C PRO A 44 -11.08 -16.86 -20.96
N PRO A 45 -11.00 -18.07 -21.43
CA PRO A 45 -9.79 -18.72 -21.88
C PRO A 45 -9.53 -18.45 -23.36
N LEU A 46 -8.28 -18.18 -23.70
CA LEU A 46 -7.84 -18.19 -25.08
C LEU A 46 -7.81 -19.63 -25.60
N ASP A 47 -8.97 -20.12 -25.94
CA ASP A 47 -9.10 -21.43 -26.56
C ASP A 47 -10.17 -21.33 -27.64
N PRO A 48 -9.83 -21.46 -28.90
CA PRO A 48 -8.51 -21.69 -29.51
C PRO A 48 -7.64 -20.42 -29.64
N PRO A 49 -6.33 -20.56 -29.89
CA PRO A 49 -5.44 -19.44 -30.13
C PRO A 49 -5.96 -18.60 -31.28
N GLN A 50 -5.98 -17.28 -31.09
CA GLN A 50 -6.55 -16.37 -32.06
C GLN A 50 -5.61 -16.21 -33.27
N GLU A 51 -6.18 -16.04 -34.45
CA GLU A 51 -5.40 -15.80 -35.63
C GLU A 51 -4.48 -14.58 -35.48
N GLY A 52 -3.20 -14.77 -35.84
CA GLY A 52 -2.18 -13.72 -35.77
C GLY A 52 -1.50 -13.57 -34.39
N LEU A 53 -1.88 -14.38 -33.38
CA LEU A 53 -1.21 -14.41 -32.12
C LEU A 53 -0.66 -15.81 -31.82
N ILE A 54 0.63 -15.89 -31.54
CA ILE A 54 1.29 -17.09 -31.03
C ILE A 54 1.61 -16.79 -29.56
N LEU A 55 1.00 -17.54 -28.66
CA LEU A 55 1.21 -17.39 -27.22
C LEU A 55 1.72 -18.71 -26.63
N VAL A 56 2.95 -18.70 -26.14
CA VAL A 56 3.57 -19.84 -25.45
C VAL A 56 3.84 -19.43 -24.01
N SER A 57 2.85 -19.59 -23.14
CA SER A 57 2.93 -19.21 -21.73
C SER A 57 2.27 -20.21 -20.77
N GLN A 58 1.78 -21.35 -21.28
CA GLN A 58 1.06 -22.33 -20.45
C GLN A 58 2.01 -23.40 -19.90
N GLY A 59 1.95 -23.63 -18.60
CA GLY A 59 2.71 -24.67 -17.89
C GLY A 59 3.54 -24.15 -16.72
N LYS A 60 4.27 -25.04 -16.05
CA LYS A 60 5.25 -24.62 -15.05
C LYS A 60 6.46 -24.05 -15.75
N ALA A 61 6.64 -22.75 -15.66
CA ALA A 61 7.80 -22.07 -16.18
C ALA A 61 9.10 -22.61 -15.55
N GLN A 62 10.10 -22.81 -16.39
CA GLN A 62 11.48 -23.07 -15.96
C GLN A 62 12.41 -22.01 -16.55
N TRP A 63 13.60 -21.91 -16.01
CA TRP A 63 14.60 -20.96 -16.44
C TRP A 63 15.64 -21.66 -17.31
N VAL A 64 15.94 -21.05 -18.45
CA VAL A 64 17.05 -21.43 -19.33
C VAL A 64 18.09 -20.32 -19.24
N GLN A 65 19.29 -20.66 -18.84
CA GLN A 65 20.38 -19.72 -18.73
C GLN A 65 20.87 -19.29 -20.12
N LEU A 66 20.90 -17.97 -20.36
CA LEU A 66 21.50 -17.36 -21.53
C LEU A 66 22.96 -17.04 -21.22
N THR A 67 23.89 -17.60 -21.99
CA THR A 67 25.33 -17.34 -21.81
C THR A 67 25.95 -16.89 -23.11
N SER A 68 27.15 -16.28 -23.06
CA SER A 68 27.94 -15.90 -24.25
C SER A 68 28.27 -17.08 -25.17
N LYS A 69 28.29 -18.30 -24.63
CA LYS A 69 28.59 -19.54 -25.36
C LYS A 69 27.37 -20.37 -25.72
N SER A 70 26.22 -20.05 -25.16
CA SER A 70 24.96 -20.78 -25.35
C SER A 70 23.83 -19.81 -25.67
N PRO A 71 23.69 -19.36 -26.91
CA PRO A 71 22.55 -18.58 -27.36
C PRO A 71 21.26 -19.37 -27.20
N VAL A 72 20.17 -18.68 -27.00
CA VAL A 72 18.82 -19.23 -26.79
C VAL A 72 17.90 -18.70 -27.86
N GLY A 73 17.16 -19.55 -28.55
CA GLY A 73 16.26 -19.14 -29.63
C GLY A 73 15.00 -19.97 -29.72
N GLN A 74 14.07 -19.52 -30.56
CA GLN A 74 12.81 -20.22 -30.84
C GLN A 74 12.42 -20.04 -32.32
N SER A 75 12.04 -21.14 -32.96
CA SER A 75 11.36 -21.08 -34.28
C SER A 75 9.84 -21.04 -34.06
N PHE A 76 9.14 -20.35 -34.97
CA PHE A 76 7.69 -20.26 -34.95
C PHE A 76 7.15 -19.99 -36.37
N THR A 77 5.87 -20.33 -36.59
CA THR A 77 5.20 -20.21 -37.87
C THR A 77 3.95 -19.36 -37.76
N LEU A 78 3.81 -18.36 -38.61
CA LEU A 78 2.61 -17.49 -38.62
C LEU A 78 1.43 -18.23 -39.27
N SER A 79 0.22 -17.74 -38.95
CA SER A 79 -0.99 -18.21 -39.59
C SER A 79 -1.04 -17.86 -41.08
N ASP A 80 -1.84 -18.59 -41.87
CA ASP A 80 -2.03 -18.33 -43.31
C ASP A 80 -2.67 -16.96 -43.62
N ARG A 81 -3.27 -16.30 -42.61
CA ARG A 81 -3.86 -14.97 -42.74
C ARG A 81 -2.88 -13.83 -42.42
N ALA A 82 -1.80 -14.10 -41.72
CA ALA A 82 -0.79 -13.11 -41.40
C ALA A 82 -0.14 -12.55 -42.64
N ARG A 83 0.08 -11.25 -42.69
CA ARG A 83 0.78 -10.53 -43.77
C ARG A 83 1.98 -9.74 -43.32
N ARG A 84 2.08 -9.57 -41.99
CA ARG A 84 3.17 -8.82 -41.37
C ARG A 84 3.40 -9.36 -39.97
N LEU A 85 4.61 -9.76 -39.62
CA LEU A 85 5.04 -9.99 -38.25
C LEU A 85 5.29 -8.62 -37.61
N TRP A 86 4.50 -8.30 -36.58
CA TRP A 86 4.53 -6.98 -35.96
C TRP A 86 5.52 -6.94 -34.81
N ARG A 87 5.36 -7.84 -33.83
CA ARG A 87 6.10 -7.86 -32.58
C ARG A 87 6.47 -9.27 -32.18
N VAL A 88 7.58 -9.36 -31.44
CA VAL A 88 7.96 -10.56 -30.71
C VAL A 88 8.28 -10.16 -29.28
N PHE A 89 7.64 -10.82 -28.32
CA PHE A 89 7.94 -10.71 -26.88
C PHE A 89 8.65 -11.96 -26.42
N VAL A 90 9.66 -11.80 -25.57
CA VAL A 90 10.38 -12.92 -24.98
C VAL A 90 10.54 -12.68 -23.48
N GLY A 91 10.24 -13.69 -22.67
CA GLY A 91 10.44 -13.64 -21.24
C GLY A 91 11.93 -13.69 -20.88
N ILE A 92 12.56 -12.54 -20.64
CA ILE A 92 13.95 -12.42 -20.19
C ILE A 92 13.93 -11.95 -18.74
N SER A 93 14.66 -12.63 -17.88
CA SER A 93 14.75 -12.32 -16.45
C SER A 93 16.21 -12.27 -16.01
N HIS A 94 16.49 -11.36 -15.09
CA HIS A 94 17.76 -11.28 -14.38
C HIS A 94 17.53 -11.01 -12.90
N TRP A 95 18.51 -11.31 -12.08
CA TRP A 95 18.48 -10.89 -10.67
C TRP A 95 19.03 -9.46 -10.57
N PRO A 96 18.36 -8.54 -9.85
CA PRO A 96 18.73 -7.12 -9.80
C PRO A 96 20.19 -6.85 -9.38
N ASP A 97 20.76 -7.75 -8.59
CA ASP A 97 22.11 -7.60 -8.02
C ASP A 97 23.21 -8.18 -8.89
N SER A 98 22.89 -8.70 -10.09
CA SER A 98 23.83 -9.46 -10.93
C SER A 98 24.31 -8.74 -12.19
N TRP A 99 23.78 -7.56 -12.50
CA TRP A 99 24.18 -6.80 -13.68
C TRP A 99 25.51 -6.12 -13.52
N GLN A 100 26.38 -6.32 -14.49
CA GLN A 100 27.64 -5.58 -14.61
C GLN A 100 27.51 -4.52 -15.70
N GLU A 101 28.21 -3.39 -15.52
CA GLU A 101 28.29 -2.34 -16.52
C GLU A 101 28.90 -2.92 -17.82
N GLY A 102 28.21 -2.74 -18.95
CA GLY A 102 28.62 -3.27 -20.24
C GLY A 102 28.07 -4.64 -20.62
N GLU A 103 27.22 -5.26 -19.82
CA GLU A 103 26.47 -6.45 -20.26
C GLU A 103 25.40 -6.09 -21.29
N GLU A 104 25.29 -6.87 -22.35
CA GLU A 104 24.34 -6.66 -23.44
C GLU A 104 23.67 -7.98 -23.86
N VAL A 105 22.37 -7.91 -24.15
CA VAL A 105 21.64 -8.99 -24.83
C VAL A 105 21.16 -8.50 -26.18
N THR A 106 21.52 -9.23 -27.23
CA THR A 106 21.04 -8.95 -28.58
C THR A 106 19.95 -9.93 -28.99
N PHE A 107 18.78 -9.41 -29.35
CA PHE A 107 17.74 -10.12 -30.05
C PHE A 107 17.98 -10.02 -31.56
N SER A 108 17.94 -11.14 -32.28
CA SER A 108 17.99 -11.17 -33.74
C SER A 108 16.86 -12.05 -34.29
N LEU A 109 16.17 -11.56 -35.32
CA LEU A 109 15.14 -12.30 -36.04
C LEU A 109 15.69 -12.73 -37.40
N TYR A 110 15.45 -13.99 -37.77
CA TYR A 110 15.89 -14.60 -39.02
C TYR A 110 14.71 -15.24 -39.77
N ASP A 111 14.90 -15.44 -41.06
CA ASP A 111 13.97 -16.15 -41.93
C ASP A 111 13.86 -17.67 -41.64
N SER A 112 14.83 -18.23 -40.94
CA SER A 112 14.88 -19.64 -40.58
C SER A 112 15.92 -19.92 -39.48
N PRO A 113 15.90 -21.10 -38.84
CA PRO A 113 16.92 -21.51 -37.87
C PRO A 113 18.34 -21.64 -38.50
N GLU A 114 18.45 -21.82 -39.80
CA GLU A 114 19.73 -21.83 -40.55
C GLU A 114 20.34 -20.43 -40.66
N LYS A 115 19.62 -19.38 -40.22
CA LYS A 115 20.06 -17.96 -40.16
C LYS A 115 20.54 -17.41 -41.50
N ARG A 116 19.86 -17.77 -42.62
CA ARG A 116 20.24 -17.34 -43.97
C ARG A 116 20.13 -15.83 -44.14
N THR A 117 19.03 -15.27 -43.64
CA THR A 117 18.77 -13.84 -43.74
C THR A 117 18.37 -13.29 -42.35
N ARG A 118 19.14 -12.31 -41.86
CA ARG A 118 18.76 -11.58 -40.66
C ARG A 118 17.80 -10.45 -41.03
N LEU A 119 16.58 -10.52 -40.50
CA LEU A 119 15.48 -9.60 -40.83
C LEU A 119 15.42 -8.41 -39.88
N TYR A 120 15.84 -8.62 -38.60
CA TYR A 120 15.83 -7.59 -37.57
C TYR A 120 16.90 -7.92 -36.53
N SER A 121 17.44 -6.87 -35.90
CA SER A 121 18.33 -7.03 -34.74
C SER A 121 18.26 -5.82 -33.85
N ARG A 122 18.28 -6.06 -32.53
CA ARG A 122 18.32 -5.03 -31.52
C ARG A 122 19.11 -5.52 -30.31
N THR A 123 20.03 -4.68 -29.85
CA THR A 123 20.78 -4.90 -28.63
C THR A 123 20.12 -4.12 -27.48
N LEU A 124 19.92 -4.79 -26.36
CA LEU A 124 19.46 -4.21 -25.13
C LEU A 124 20.68 -3.89 -24.28
N ASP A 125 20.85 -2.64 -23.97
CA ASP A 125 21.83 -2.13 -23.02
C ASP A 125 21.21 -2.15 -21.62
N PHE A 126 21.88 -2.79 -20.69
CA PHE A 126 21.41 -2.97 -19.34
C PHE A 126 21.70 -1.81 -18.37
N ALA A 127 22.26 -0.73 -18.81
CA ALA A 127 22.13 0.54 -18.12
C ALA A 127 20.65 0.96 -17.96
N HIS A 128 19.78 0.44 -18.81
CA HIS A 128 18.33 0.47 -18.68
C HIS A 128 17.87 -0.67 -17.76
N LYS A 129 17.89 -0.50 -16.48
CA LYS A 129 17.56 -1.43 -15.37
C LYS A 129 16.18 -2.12 -15.42
N TRP A 130 15.62 -2.51 -16.59
CA TRP A 130 14.20 -2.69 -16.72
C TRP A 130 13.75 -3.97 -17.35
N SER A 131 12.66 -4.36 -16.81
CA SER A 131 11.70 -5.41 -17.04
C SER A 131 12.13 -6.81 -16.63
N LYS A 132 11.56 -7.26 -15.57
CA LYS A 132 11.64 -8.65 -15.12
C LYS A 132 10.95 -9.63 -16.07
N TRP A 133 10.08 -9.18 -17.03
CA TRP A 133 9.10 -10.10 -17.61
C TRP A 133 8.75 -9.91 -19.09
N ASP A 134 8.97 -8.73 -19.69
CA ASP A 134 8.38 -8.45 -21.02
C ASP A 134 9.30 -7.63 -21.90
N THR A 135 10.26 -8.28 -22.51
CA THR A 135 11.06 -7.60 -23.53
C THR A 135 10.38 -7.73 -24.88
N ALA A 136 9.90 -6.61 -25.41
CA ALA A 136 9.24 -6.52 -26.70
C ALA A 136 10.18 -6.02 -27.79
N PHE A 137 10.11 -6.66 -28.95
CA PHE A 137 10.87 -6.28 -30.13
C PHE A 137 9.89 -5.95 -31.25
N ASP A 138 9.82 -4.68 -31.65
CA ASP A 138 8.98 -4.20 -32.75
C ASP A 138 9.67 -4.50 -34.08
N VAL A 139 9.47 -5.70 -34.59
CA VAL A 139 10.20 -6.24 -35.75
C VAL A 139 9.64 -5.72 -37.05
N ASN A 140 8.31 -5.54 -37.16
CA ASN A 140 7.59 -4.97 -38.30
C ASN A 140 8.04 -5.49 -39.69
N VAL A 141 8.08 -6.81 -39.85
CA VAL A 141 8.57 -7.51 -41.06
C VAL A 141 7.40 -8.04 -41.85
N GLU A 142 7.40 -7.80 -43.21
CA GLU A 142 6.44 -8.43 -44.09
C GLU A 142 6.55 -9.95 -44.03
N ALA A 143 5.43 -10.65 -44.16
CA ALA A 143 5.36 -12.08 -44.03
C ALA A 143 4.45 -12.68 -45.11
N ALA A 144 4.86 -13.80 -45.68
CA ALA A 144 4.00 -14.64 -46.49
C ALA A 144 3.05 -15.47 -45.62
N PRO A 145 1.87 -15.89 -46.15
CA PRO A 145 1.01 -16.84 -45.45
C PRO A 145 1.76 -18.09 -44.98
N GLY A 146 1.62 -18.49 -43.73
CA GLY A 146 2.29 -19.66 -43.16
C GLY A 146 3.81 -19.57 -43.11
N GLN A 147 4.39 -18.39 -43.18
CA GLN A 147 5.84 -18.20 -43.09
C GLN A 147 6.36 -18.52 -41.70
N SER A 148 7.47 -19.26 -41.69
CA SER A 148 8.22 -19.55 -40.45
C SER A 148 9.30 -18.49 -40.23
N PHE A 149 9.63 -18.27 -38.98
CA PHE A 149 10.69 -17.39 -38.50
C PHE A 149 11.47 -18.05 -37.36
N TYR A 150 12.67 -17.53 -37.12
CA TYR A 150 13.48 -17.91 -35.97
C TYR A 150 14.04 -16.67 -35.30
N PHE A 151 13.84 -16.56 -34.00
CA PHE A 151 14.57 -15.57 -33.23
C PHE A 151 15.62 -16.19 -32.32
N GLU A 152 16.65 -15.41 -32.05
CA GLU A 152 17.75 -15.80 -31.18
C GLU A 152 18.14 -14.64 -30.26
N LEU A 153 18.41 -14.99 -29.02
CA LEU A 153 19.02 -14.13 -28.00
C LEU A 153 20.48 -14.53 -27.86
N THR A 154 21.38 -13.55 -27.92
CA THR A 154 22.81 -13.73 -27.65
C THR A 154 23.26 -12.77 -26.55
N HIS A 155 24.24 -13.20 -25.76
CA HIS A 155 24.84 -12.40 -24.69
C HIS A 155 26.28 -12.04 -25.02
N ASN A 156 26.76 -10.82 -24.69
CA ASN A 156 28.09 -10.37 -25.05
C ASN A 156 29.23 -10.92 -24.18
N GLY A 157 28.90 -11.59 -23.06
CA GLY A 157 29.89 -12.27 -22.21
C GLY A 157 30.56 -11.41 -21.14
N GLY A 158 29.99 -10.25 -20.84
CA GLY A 158 30.50 -9.36 -19.81
C GLY A 158 30.15 -9.81 -18.39
N GLY A 159 30.65 -10.93 -17.87
CA GLY A 159 30.43 -11.34 -16.47
C GLY A 159 29.88 -12.75 -16.29
N ASP A 160 29.54 -13.14 -15.07
CA ASP A 160 28.86 -14.39 -14.77
C ASP A 160 27.47 -14.39 -15.41
N ASP A 161 27.26 -15.29 -16.34
CA ASP A 161 26.06 -15.46 -17.15
C ASP A 161 24.82 -15.74 -16.26
N ARG A 162 24.15 -14.68 -15.77
CA ARG A 162 22.98 -14.78 -14.87
C ARG A 162 21.68 -14.38 -15.52
N ILE A 163 21.68 -14.24 -16.84
CA ILE A 163 20.47 -13.93 -17.60
C ILE A 163 19.72 -15.22 -17.86
N ASN A 164 18.44 -15.21 -17.52
CA ASN A 164 17.57 -16.35 -17.73
C ASN A 164 16.49 -16.00 -18.74
N VAL A 165 16.20 -16.92 -19.64
CA VAL A 165 15.06 -16.89 -20.54
C VAL A 165 14.01 -17.85 -20.00
N THR A 166 12.77 -17.41 -19.93
CA THR A 166 11.69 -18.26 -19.46
C THR A 166 11.31 -19.27 -20.51
N ALA A 167 11.15 -20.53 -20.12
CA ALA A 167 10.78 -21.64 -20.99
C ALA A 167 9.70 -22.50 -20.34
N VAL A 168 9.02 -23.29 -21.13
CA VAL A 168 8.00 -24.26 -20.71
C VAL A 168 8.44 -25.66 -21.13
N PRO A 169 8.51 -26.63 -20.20
CA PRO A 169 8.83 -28.02 -20.54
C PRO A 169 7.70 -28.66 -21.36
N GLY A 170 8.09 -29.53 -22.27
CA GLY A 170 7.22 -30.17 -23.24
C GLY A 170 7.15 -29.42 -24.57
N ASN A 171 6.67 -30.09 -25.62
CA ASN A 171 6.41 -29.47 -26.92
C ASN A 171 5.01 -28.83 -26.89
N VAL A 172 4.90 -27.64 -26.28
CA VAL A 172 3.64 -26.89 -26.09
C VAL A 172 3.26 -26.12 -27.37
N TYR A 173 4.27 -25.87 -28.22
CA TYR A 173 4.11 -25.22 -29.53
C TYR A 173 4.63 -26.11 -30.65
N PRO A 174 3.83 -27.06 -31.19
CA PRO A 174 4.27 -28.05 -32.15
C PRO A 174 4.70 -27.46 -33.52
N ALA A 175 4.37 -26.20 -33.81
CA ALA A 175 4.76 -25.53 -35.07
C ALA A 175 6.13 -24.83 -35.00
N GLY A 176 6.90 -25.11 -33.93
CA GLY A 176 8.25 -24.58 -33.74
C GLY A 176 9.04 -25.40 -32.74
N SER A 177 10.25 -24.94 -32.40
CA SER A 177 11.13 -25.58 -31.41
C SER A 177 12.02 -24.57 -30.76
N ALA A 178 12.32 -24.76 -29.45
CA ALA A 178 13.39 -24.03 -28.78
C ALA A 178 14.76 -24.50 -29.26
N TYR A 179 15.74 -23.62 -29.18
CA TYR A 179 17.16 -23.92 -29.51
C TYR A 179 18.04 -23.47 -28.36
N LEU A 180 18.91 -24.35 -27.91
CA LEU A 180 19.92 -24.09 -26.89
C LEU A 180 21.30 -24.30 -27.47
N GLY A 181 22.14 -23.29 -27.52
CA GLY A 181 23.46 -23.38 -28.17
C GLY A 181 23.39 -23.76 -29.65
N GLY A 182 22.31 -23.39 -30.32
CA GLY A 182 22.04 -23.71 -31.71
C GLY A 182 21.48 -25.12 -31.98
N THR A 183 21.23 -25.92 -30.92
CA THR A 183 20.68 -27.27 -31.04
C THR A 183 19.19 -27.26 -30.69
N PRO A 184 18.30 -27.78 -31.59
CA PRO A 184 16.89 -27.86 -31.34
C PRO A 184 16.55 -28.80 -30.18
N GLN A 185 15.55 -28.41 -29.36
CA GLN A 185 15.07 -29.15 -28.19
C GLN A 185 13.67 -29.70 -28.48
N ALA A 186 13.52 -31.04 -28.38
CA ALA A 186 12.25 -31.70 -28.70
C ALA A 186 11.15 -31.49 -27.63
N ASP A 187 11.56 -31.28 -26.39
CA ASP A 187 10.66 -31.22 -25.23
C ASP A 187 10.75 -29.88 -24.47
N LEU A 188 10.97 -28.80 -25.21
CA LEU A 188 11.10 -27.46 -24.64
C LEU A 188 10.61 -26.41 -25.64
N ASP A 189 9.83 -25.44 -25.16
CA ASP A 189 9.55 -24.19 -25.86
C ASP A 189 9.91 -23.00 -24.98
N LEU A 190 10.40 -21.93 -25.60
CA LEU A 190 10.55 -20.65 -24.87
C LEU A 190 9.18 -20.02 -24.63
N THR A 191 9.08 -19.29 -23.55
CA THR A 191 7.93 -18.42 -23.35
C THR A 191 8.07 -17.19 -24.22
N PHE A 192 7.19 -17.07 -25.20
CA PHE A 192 7.18 -15.94 -26.12
C PHE A 192 5.77 -15.63 -26.63
N VAL A 193 5.59 -14.43 -27.14
CA VAL A 193 4.40 -14.03 -27.90
C VAL A 193 4.84 -13.41 -29.21
N ALA A 194 4.32 -13.90 -30.31
CA ALA A 194 4.49 -13.28 -31.61
C ALA A 194 3.13 -12.76 -32.09
N THR A 195 3.07 -11.48 -32.43
CA THR A 195 1.88 -10.85 -32.97
C THR A 195 2.04 -10.54 -34.44
N ALA A 196 1.02 -10.91 -35.25
CA ALA A 196 1.02 -10.68 -36.69
C ALA A 196 -0.22 -9.87 -37.08
N LYS A 197 -0.05 -9.03 -38.11
CA LYS A 197 -1.16 -8.24 -38.68
C LYS A 197 -1.74 -8.95 -39.88
N PRO A 198 -3.05 -9.15 -39.96
CA PRO A 198 -3.72 -9.61 -41.16
C PRO A 198 -3.84 -8.49 -42.21
N GLN A 199 -4.33 -8.80 -43.38
CA GLN A 199 -4.74 -7.79 -44.36
C GLN A 199 -5.86 -6.93 -43.75
N PRO A 200 -5.77 -5.60 -43.86
CA PRO A 200 -6.84 -4.72 -43.34
C PRO A 200 -8.18 -4.98 -44.05
N ASP A 201 -9.23 -5.12 -43.24
CA ASP A 201 -10.61 -5.12 -43.70
C ASP A 201 -11.37 -3.95 -43.07
N ARG A 202 -11.38 -2.81 -43.77
CA ARG A 202 -11.99 -1.58 -43.25
C ARG A 202 -13.46 -1.78 -42.87
N GLN A 203 -14.21 -2.48 -43.71
CA GLN A 203 -15.65 -2.67 -43.45
C GLN A 203 -15.91 -3.54 -42.20
N ALA A 204 -15.13 -4.60 -42.02
CA ALA A 204 -15.23 -5.45 -40.85
C ALA A 204 -14.80 -4.66 -39.61
N ASN A 205 -13.75 -3.86 -39.69
CA ASN A 205 -13.25 -3.03 -38.58
C ASN A 205 -14.29 -1.99 -38.15
N LEU A 206 -14.92 -1.29 -39.11
CA LEU A 206 -15.97 -0.33 -38.83
C LEU A 206 -17.20 -0.99 -38.16
N ARG A 207 -17.64 -2.15 -38.66
CA ARG A 207 -18.77 -2.88 -38.06
C ARG A 207 -18.45 -3.29 -36.62
N ARG A 208 -17.25 -3.78 -36.38
CA ARG A 208 -16.81 -4.17 -35.02
C ARG A 208 -16.77 -2.96 -34.08
N PHE A 209 -16.20 -1.84 -34.49
CA PHE A 209 -16.17 -0.62 -33.69
C PHE A 209 -17.61 -0.17 -33.35
N ILE A 210 -18.49 -0.10 -34.36
CA ILE A 210 -19.91 0.28 -34.16
C ILE A 210 -20.58 -0.69 -33.19
N GLY A 211 -20.28 -1.99 -33.28
CA GLY A 211 -20.80 -3.02 -32.37
C GLY A 211 -20.39 -2.85 -30.89
N ARG A 212 -19.43 -1.97 -30.55
CA ARG A 212 -19.15 -1.60 -29.16
C ARG A 212 -20.24 -0.74 -28.53
N PHE A 213 -21.11 -0.15 -29.33
CA PHE A 213 -22.11 0.81 -28.88
C PHE A 213 -23.52 0.23 -28.92
N ASP A 214 -24.35 0.64 -27.96
CA ASP A 214 -25.78 0.40 -27.96
C ASP A 214 -26.46 1.41 -28.90
N LEU A 215 -26.64 1.01 -30.16
CA LEU A 215 -27.28 1.89 -31.16
C LEU A 215 -28.72 2.30 -30.83
N GLU A 216 -29.38 1.60 -29.89
CA GLU A 216 -30.71 2.00 -29.41
C GLU A 216 -30.62 3.12 -28.36
N HIS A 217 -29.39 3.43 -27.88
CA HIS A 217 -29.21 4.52 -26.92
C HIS A 217 -29.63 5.87 -27.54
N PRO A 218 -30.41 6.73 -26.86
CA PRO A 218 -30.96 7.97 -27.44
C PRO A 218 -29.92 8.94 -28.03
N LEU A 219 -28.71 8.93 -27.51
CA LEU A 219 -27.60 9.77 -28.05
C LEU A 219 -27.11 9.29 -29.40
N LEU A 220 -27.38 8.04 -29.80
CA LEU A 220 -26.81 7.41 -31.01
C LEU A 220 -27.83 7.26 -32.16
N GLU A 221 -29.01 7.90 -32.08
CA GLU A 221 -30.05 7.78 -33.09
C GLU A 221 -29.56 8.05 -34.52
N LYS A 222 -28.74 9.11 -34.74
CA LYS A 222 -28.16 9.42 -36.04
C LYS A 222 -27.14 8.38 -36.51
N ALA A 223 -26.36 7.83 -35.58
CA ALA A 223 -25.44 6.76 -35.88
C ALA A 223 -26.17 5.47 -36.29
N ARG A 224 -27.28 5.14 -35.59
CA ARG A 224 -28.16 4.02 -35.95
C ARG A 224 -28.72 4.16 -37.35
N GLN A 225 -29.29 5.34 -37.70
CA GLN A 225 -29.85 5.61 -39.03
C GLN A 225 -28.79 5.43 -40.13
N ALA A 226 -27.57 5.94 -39.93
CA ALA A 226 -26.47 5.77 -40.87
C ALA A 226 -26.04 4.30 -40.99
N TYR A 227 -25.99 3.57 -39.88
CA TYR A 227 -25.66 2.13 -39.83
C TYR A 227 -26.68 1.29 -40.60
N GLU A 228 -28.00 1.52 -40.39
CA GLU A 228 -29.08 0.87 -41.07
C GLU A 228 -29.10 1.16 -42.59
N ALA A 229 -28.65 2.34 -42.97
CA ALA A 229 -28.43 2.72 -44.37
C ALA A 229 -27.16 2.10 -45.00
N GLY A 230 -26.36 1.36 -44.23
CA GLY A 230 -25.09 0.80 -44.68
C GLY A 230 -23.91 1.79 -44.81
N GLU A 231 -24.09 3.03 -44.30
CA GLU A 231 -23.10 4.14 -44.35
C GLU A 231 -22.17 4.07 -43.12
N LEU A 232 -21.29 3.06 -43.04
CA LEU A 232 -20.51 2.73 -41.83
C LEU A 232 -19.56 3.88 -41.41
N ASP A 233 -18.86 4.53 -42.35
CA ASP A 233 -18.01 5.68 -42.03
C ASP A 233 -18.81 6.82 -41.43
N ARG A 234 -20.01 7.10 -41.95
CA ARG A 234 -20.90 8.10 -41.40
C ARG A 234 -21.39 7.73 -40.00
N ALA A 235 -21.73 6.45 -39.81
CA ALA A 235 -22.14 5.98 -38.48
C ALA A 235 -21.02 6.22 -37.43
N CYS A 236 -19.76 5.95 -37.75
CA CYS A 236 -18.62 6.26 -36.90
C CYS A 236 -18.48 7.76 -36.58
N VAL A 237 -18.63 8.63 -37.59
CA VAL A 237 -18.60 10.08 -37.41
C VAL A 237 -19.75 10.55 -36.48
N GLU A 238 -20.97 10.01 -36.66
CA GLU A 238 -22.10 10.35 -35.79
C GLU A 238 -21.91 9.83 -34.34
N ILE A 239 -21.23 8.68 -34.13
CA ILE A 239 -20.80 8.22 -32.81
C ILE A 239 -19.86 9.25 -32.17
N LEU A 240 -18.80 9.69 -32.89
CA LEU A 240 -17.88 10.71 -32.40
C LEU A 240 -18.60 12.00 -32.02
N ARG A 241 -19.53 12.48 -32.84
CA ARG A 241 -20.34 13.66 -32.54
C ARG A 241 -21.22 13.50 -31.30
N ALA A 242 -21.79 12.33 -31.11
CA ALA A 242 -22.59 12.01 -29.93
C ALA A 242 -21.71 12.01 -28.66
N VAL A 243 -20.54 11.37 -28.71
CA VAL A 243 -19.56 11.38 -27.60
C VAL A 243 -19.09 12.80 -27.31
N GLU A 244 -18.71 13.58 -28.32
CA GLU A 244 -18.33 14.99 -28.17
C GLU A 244 -19.45 15.82 -27.50
N GLY A 245 -20.67 15.70 -28.01
CA GLY A 245 -21.83 16.41 -27.47
C GLY A 245 -22.17 16.01 -26.03
N HIS A 246 -21.89 14.75 -25.65
CA HIS A 246 -22.02 14.25 -24.29
C HIS A 246 -20.92 14.82 -23.38
N LEU A 247 -19.65 14.72 -23.78
CA LEU A 247 -18.53 15.21 -23.01
C LEU A 247 -18.60 16.73 -22.77
N ARG A 248 -19.05 17.53 -23.75
CA ARG A 248 -19.22 18.98 -23.60
C ARG A 248 -20.19 19.37 -22.45
N LYS A 249 -21.07 18.47 -22.05
CA LYS A 249 -22.04 18.69 -20.96
C LYS A 249 -21.56 18.09 -19.64
N ALA A 250 -20.40 17.42 -19.63
CA ALA A 250 -19.88 16.72 -18.47
C ALA A 250 -19.32 17.73 -17.45
N ASP A 251 -19.81 17.69 -16.23
CA ASP A 251 -19.38 18.50 -15.09
C ASP A 251 -18.15 17.92 -14.36
N TRP A 252 -17.85 16.66 -14.62
CA TRP A 252 -16.68 15.96 -14.06
C TRP A 252 -15.37 16.22 -14.82
N LEU A 253 -15.43 16.90 -15.98
CA LEU A 253 -14.25 17.27 -16.76
C LEU A 253 -13.67 18.61 -16.28
N PRO A 254 -12.33 18.76 -16.25
CA PRO A 254 -11.68 19.97 -15.76
C PRO A 254 -11.67 21.08 -16.81
N TRP A 255 -12.84 21.55 -17.24
CA TRP A 255 -12.96 22.65 -18.18
C TRP A 255 -12.26 23.91 -17.67
N LEU A 256 -11.57 24.60 -18.56
CA LEU A 256 -10.93 25.86 -18.22
C LEU A 256 -11.99 26.91 -17.87
N LYS A 257 -11.78 27.62 -16.77
CA LYS A 257 -12.61 28.74 -16.39
C LYS A 257 -12.30 29.95 -17.30
N PRO A 258 -13.29 30.82 -17.60
CA PRO A 258 -13.04 32.03 -18.37
C PRO A 258 -11.92 32.87 -17.74
N GLY A 259 -10.88 33.16 -18.53
CA GLY A 259 -9.71 33.91 -18.09
C GLY A 259 -8.66 33.12 -17.26
N GLU A 260 -8.81 31.83 -17.11
CA GLU A 260 -7.80 30.98 -16.47
C GLU A 260 -6.51 30.99 -17.28
N LYS A 261 -5.39 31.31 -16.60
CA LYS A 261 -4.06 31.28 -17.22
C LYS A 261 -3.44 29.91 -17.03
N VAL A 262 -2.99 29.32 -18.11
CA VAL A 262 -2.28 28.03 -18.13
C VAL A 262 -0.81 28.29 -18.47
N ASP A 263 0.10 27.81 -17.64
CA ASP A 263 1.53 27.80 -17.96
C ASP A 263 1.80 26.68 -18.96
N THR A 264 2.12 27.07 -20.18
CA THR A 264 2.41 26.14 -21.29
C THR A 264 3.90 25.88 -21.50
N SER A 265 4.78 26.50 -20.70
CA SER A 265 6.24 26.45 -20.90
C SER A 265 6.82 25.02 -20.91
N ARG A 266 6.27 24.16 -20.08
CA ARG A 266 6.64 22.74 -20.03
C ARG A 266 6.18 21.99 -21.28
N MET A 267 4.96 22.27 -21.76
CA MET A 267 4.41 21.61 -22.94
C MET A 267 5.06 22.12 -24.24
N GLU A 268 5.51 23.37 -24.27
CA GLU A 268 6.34 23.86 -25.39
C GLU A 268 7.61 23.02 -25.55
N LYS A 269 8.30 22.65 -24.47
CA LYS A 269 9.47 21.79 -24.57
C LYS A 269 9.14 20.38 -25.07
N VAL A 270 8.01 19.82 -24.63
CA VAL A 270 7.52 18.52 -25.13
C VAL A 270 7.29 18.56 -26.65
N VAL A 271 6.68 19.64 -27.15
CA VAL A 271 6.32 19.79 -28.56
C VAL A 271 7.52 20.15 -29.42
N VAL A 272 8.39 21.08 -28.98
CA VAL A 272 9.48 21.65 -29.79
C VAL A 272 10.75 20.82 -29.68
N GLU A 273 11.09 20.36 -28.45
CA GLU A 273 12.36 19.66 -28.22
C GLU A 273 12.21 18.13 -28.26
N GLY A 274 10.98 17.60 -28.33
CA GLY A 274 10.73 16.17 -28.25
C GLY A 274 11.14 15.54 -26.91
N ARG A 275 11.18 16.36 -25.87
CA ARG A 275 11.60 15.95 -24.52
C ARG A 275 10.41 15.79 -23.60
N LEU A 276 10.35 14.66 -22.95
CA LEU A 276 9.38 14.39 -21.90
C LEU A 276 10.02 14.65 -20.53
N TYR A 277 9.32 15.43 -19.69
CA TYR A 277 9.76 15.65 -18.33
C TYR A 277 9.20 14.55 -17.43
N SER A 278 10.07 13.67 -16.98
CA SER A 278 9.74 12.69 -15.94
C SER A 278 9.99 13.31 -14.58
N THR A 279 8.95 13.42 -13.78
CA THR A 279 9.12 13.61 -12.34
C THR A 279 9.06 12.21 -11.72
N ARG A 280 10.13 11.72 -11.15
CA ARG A 280 10.07 10.63 -10.19
C ARG A 280 9.21 11.06 -9.01
N ASP A 281 8.64 10.10 -8.29
CA ASP A 281 7.63 10.35 -7.26
C ASP A 281 7.99 11.38 -6.20
N GLU A 282 8.96 12.17 -6.21
CA GLU A 282 9.29 13.22 -5.22
C GLU A 282 10.71 13.80 -5.36
N GLY A 283 11.30 13.73 -6.55
CA GLY A 283 12.61 14.32 -6.84
C GLY A 283 12.59 15.34 -7.96
N GLU A 284 13.71 15.96 -8.22
CA GLU A 284 13.91 16.77 -9.43
C GLU A 284 13.69 15.89 -10.65
N GLY A 285 12.72 16.24 -11.47
CA GLY A 285 12.39 15.47 -12.67
C GLY A 285 13.51 15.54 -13.70
N GLN A 286 13.61 14.50 -14.50
CA GLN A 286 14.55 14.42 -15.60
C GLN A 286 13.85 14.67 -16.93
N TRP A 287 14.51 15.37 -17.84
CA TRP A 287 14.09 15.49 -19.23
C TRP A 287 14.58 14.28 -20.01
N ILE A 288 13.66 13.57 -20.62
CA ILE A 288 13.92 12.37 -21.42
C ILE A 288 13.67 12.71 -22.88
N GLU A 289 14.62 12.41 -23.74
CA GLU A 289 14.46 12.56 -25.20
C GLU A 289 13.56 11.46 -25.73
N MET A 290 12.48 11.84 -26.39
CA MET A 290 11.60 10.92 -27.11
C MET A 290 12.06 10.82 -28.55
N SER A 291 12.48 9.65 -28.96
CA SER A 291 12.77 9.32 -30.35
C SER A 291 11.71 8.34 -30.88
N PRO A 292 11.57 8.20 -32.20
CA PRO A 292 10.72 7.15 -32.79
C PRO A 292 11.10 5.74 -32.38
N GLN A 293 12.34 5.55 -31.90
CA GLN A 293 12.85 4.29 -31.36
C GLN A 293 12.65 4.16 -29.85
N THR A 294 12.34 5.26 -29.16
CA THR A 294 12.10 5.27 -27.72
C THR A 294 10.62 5.02 -27.50
N THR A 295 10.24 3.77 -27.35
CA THR A 295 8.86 3.41 -27.06
C THR A 295 8.51 3.79 -25.61
N TRP A 296 7.24 3.97 -25.29
CA TRP A 296 6.74 4.13 -23.93
C TRP A 296 7.24 3.03 -22.96
N ARG A 297 7.78 1.94 -23.50
CA ARG A 297 8.32 0.79 -22.80
C ARG A 297 9.71 1.02 -22.27
N GLU A 298 10.51 1.80 -22.96
CA GLU A 298 11.94 1.97 -22.68
C GLU A 298 12.25 3.15 -21.80
N VAL A 299 11.41 4.17 -21.91
CA VAL A 299 11.60 5.44 -21.20
C VAL A 299 11.24 5.34 -19.71
N TRP A 300 10.50 4.30 -19.30
CA TRP A 300 9.83 4.26 -18.02
C TRP A 300 10.06 2.99 -17.24
N PRO A 301 11.02 3.05 -16.39
CA PRO A 301 11.43 1.91 -15.59
C PRO A 301 10.69 1.69 -14.28
N GLY A 302 9.48 1.97 -14.12
CA GLY A 302 8.72 1.71 -12.89
C GLY A 302 7.23 1.80 -13.06
N SER A 303 6.50 1.10 -12.20
CA SER A 303 5.03 1.03 -12.26
C SER A 303 4.32 2.36 -12.03
N SER A 304 4.92 3.27 -11.27
CA SER A 304 4.34 4.58 -10.92
C SER A 304 4.28 5.57 -12.09
N GLU A 305 5.06 5.34 -13.14
CA GLU A 305 5.20 6.30 -14.23
C GLU A 305 4.12 6.19 -15.31
N TYR A 306 3.42 5.06 -15.39
CA TYR A 306 2.25 4.92 -16.26
C TYR A 306 1.08 5.83 -15.86
N VAL A 307 0.98 6.17 -14.59
CA VAL A 307 -0.03 7.12 -14.06
C VAL A 307 0.18 8.51 -14.64
N ARG A 308 1.42 8.87 -14.90
CA ARG A 308 1.80 10.24 -15.31
C ARG A 308 1.55 10.55 -16.77
N HIS A 309 1.33 9.53 -17.61
CA HIS A 309 0.89 9.74 -18.99
C HIS A 309 -0.47 10.47 -19.02
N ASN A 310 -1.36 10.16 -18.09
CA ASN A 310 -2.64 10.83 -17.96
C ASN A 310 -2.46 12.34 -17.71
N ASN A 311 -1.50 12.71 -16.87
CA ASN A 311 -1.17 14.12 -16.62
C ASN A 311 -0.60 14.78 -17.86
N LEU A 312 0.25 14.10 -18.64
CA LEU A 312 0.79 14.64 -19.90
C LEU A 312 -0.30 14.89 -20.93
N PHE A 313 -1.26 13.97 -21.08
CA PHE A 313 -2.39 14.15 -21.97
C PHE A 313 -3.28 15.32 -21.49
N ALA A 314 -3.56 15.40 -20.20
CA ALA A 314 -4.30 16.49 -19.60
C ALA A 314 -3.57 17.83 -19.81
N ASP A 315 -2.28 17.90 -19.59
CA ASP A 315 -1.46 19.12 -19.74
C ASP A 315 -1.42 19.59 -21.20
N LEU A 316 -1.28 18.68 -22.17
CA LEU A 316 -1.35 18.99 -23.60
C LEU A 316 -2.74 19.49 -24.00
N GLY A 317 -3.80 18.82 -23.51
CA GLY A 317 -5.18 19.24 -23.72
C GLY A 317 -5.46 20.63 -23.13
N ARG A 318 -4.99 20.90 -21.91
CA ARG A 318 -5.12 22.23 -21.25
C ARG A 318 -4.35 23.30 -22.02
N ALA A 319 -3.12 23.00 -22.48
CA ALA A 319 -2.34 23.93 -23.29
C ALA A 319 -3.06 24.27 -24.61
N TYR A 320 -3.62 23.27 -25.30
CA TYR A 320 -4.45 23.50 -26.48
C TYR A 320 -5.71 24.33 -26.16
N ALA A 321 -6.44 23.94 -25.12
CA ALA A 321 -7.68 24.63 -24.74
C ALA A 321 -7.45 26.11 -24.43
N ALA A 322 -6.32 26.44 -23.77
CA ALA A 322 -5.95 27.82 -23.40
C ALA A 322 -5.43 28.65 -24.58
N THR A 323 -4.69 28.05 -25.51
CA THR A 323 -3.98 28.78 -26.56
C THR A 323 -4.60 28.63 -27.94
N LYS A 324 -5.35 27.55 -28.17
CA LYS A 324 -5.82 27.07 -29.48
C LYS A 324 -4.67 26.79 -30.47
N ASP A 325 -3.46 26.56 -29.95
CA ASP A 325 -2.32 26.16 -30.77
C ASP A 325 -2.40 24.66 -31.11
N GLU A 326 -2.62 24.39 -32.38
CA GLU A 326 -2.77 23.03 -32.92
C GLU A 326 -1.53 22.14 -32.74
N ARG A 327 -0.36 22.68 -32.42
CA ARG A 327 0.85 21.88 -32.15
C ARG A 327 0.64 20.98 -30.92
N PHE A 328 -0.02 21.48 -29.87
CA PHE A 328 -0.32 20.69 -28.67
C PHE A 328 -1.28 19.54 -28.96
N ALA A 329 -2.33 19.80 -29.73
CA ALA A 329 -3.27 18.74 -30.10
C ALA A 329 -2.67 17.71 -31.05
N ARG A 330 -1.82 18.12 -32.01
CA ARG A 330 -1.07 17.19 -32.86
C ARG A 330 -0.13 16.30 -32.06
N LYS A 331 0.55 16.88 -31.04
CA LYS A 331 1.40 16.07 -30.14
C LYS A 331 0.57 15.11 -29.28
N LEU A 332 -0.58 15.55 -28.77
CA LEU A 332 -1.51 14.68 -28.09
C LEU A 332 -1.99 13.54 -28.97
N ASN A 333 -2.35 13.82 -30.23
CA ASN A 333 -2.74 12.82 -31.22
C ASN A 333 -1.65 11.76 -31.47
N GLU A 334 -0.40 12.22 -31.65
CA GLU A 334 0.76 11.34 -31.82
C GLU A 334 0.93 10.41 -30.61
N LEU A 335 0.91 10.98 -29.39
CA LEU A 335 1.13 10.22 -28.17
C LEU A 335 -0.02 9.27 -27.83
N MET A 336 -1.26 9.65 -28.09
CA MET A 336 -2.42 8.76 -27.92
C MET A 336 -2.37 7.59 -28.89
N LEU A 337 -2.04 7.85 -30.16
CA LEU A 337 -1.89 6.81 -31.17
C LEU A 337 -0.78 5.83 -30.81
N ASP A 338 0.38 6.36 -30.40
CA ASP A 338 1.52 5.57 -29.96
C ASP A 338 1.16 4.68 -28.76
N LEU A 339 0.48 5.26 -27.75
CA LEU A 339 0.00 4.50 -26.59
C LEU A 339 -0.94 3.35 -27.00
N VAL A 340 -1.91 3.62 -27.89
CA VAL A 340 -2.85 2.60 -28.36
C VAL A 340 -2.12 1.52 -29.16
N GLN A 341 -1.20 1.88 -30.02
CA GLN A 341 -0.41 0.92 -30.82
C GLN A 341 0.51 0.08 -29.95
N ASP A 342 1.17 0.71 -29.00
CA ASP A 342 2.09 0.04 -28.07
C ASP A 342 1.40 -0.90 -27.10
N ASN A 343 0.11 -0.69 -26.82
CA ASN A 343 -0.69 -1.47 -25.89
C ASN A 343 -1.92 -2.07 -26.56
N ALA A 344 -1.79 -2.50 -27.79
CA ALA A 344 -2.91 -2.92 -28.62
C ALA A 344 -3.67 -4.14 -28.04
N SER A 345 -2.99 -5.04 -27.33
CA SER A 345 -3.62 -6.23 -26.74
C SER A 345 -3.03 -6.54 -25.36
N PRO A 346 -3.84 -6.99 -24.40
CA PRO A 346 -3.35 -7.47 -23.10
C PRO A 346 -2.47 -8.72 -23.21
N PHE A 347 -2.53 -9.42 -24.32
CA PHE A 347 -1.74 -10.62 -24.59
C PHE A 347 -0.43 -10.33 -25.29
N GLU A 348 -0.27 -9.16 -25.86
CA GLU A 348 0.98 -8.76 -26.49
C GLU A 348 2.13 -8.58 -25.49
N GLY A 349 1.85 -8.51 -24.20
CA GLY A 349 2.86 -8.47 -23.12
C GLY A 349 3.35 -9.83 -22.66
N GLY A 350 3.01 -10.93 -23.32
CA GLY A 350 3.56 -12.28 -23.13
C GLY A 350 3.31 -12.92 -21.77
N MET A 351 3.13 -12.16 -20.75
CA MET A 351 2.75 -12.61 -19.41
C MET A 351 2.02 -11.50 -18.66
N ARG A 352 1.12 -11.87 -17.79
CA ARG A 352 0.25 -11.03 -16.95
C ARG A 352 1.01 -9.99 -16.13
N GLY A 353 1.88 -9.25 -16.74
CA GLY A 353 2.74 -8.25 -16.11
C GLY A 353 2.84 -6.98 -16.95
N GLY A 354 3.31 -5.93 -16.40
CA GLY A 354 3.58 -4.69 -17.10
C GLY A 354 2.32 -3.82 -17.34
N ARG A 355 2.05 -3.47 -18.58
CA ARG A 355 1.14 -2.37 -18.96
C ARG A 355 -0.34 -2.65 -18.85
N TRP A 356 -0.71 -3.94 -18.85
CA TRP A 356 -2.08 -4.40 -18.66
C TRP A 356 -2.35 -4.86 -17.24
N VAL A 357 -1.54 -4.43 -16.26
CA VAL A 357 -1.92 -4.58 -14.86
C VAL A 357 -3.20 -3.80 -14.61
N ALA A 358 -4.18 -4.46 -13.99
CA ALA A 358 -5.52 -3.94 -13.80
C ALA A 358 -5.56 -2.51 -13.20
N MET A 359 -4.65 -2.20 -12.28
CA MET A 359 -4.55 -0.86 -11.68
C MET A 359 -4.21 0.24 -12.70
N PHE A 360 -3.29 -0.02 -13.65
CA PHE A 360 -2.96 0.98 -14.68
C PHE A 360 -4.10 1.24 -15.63
N GLN A 361 -4.88 0.20 -15.92
CA GLN A 361 -6.07 0.34 -16.74
C GLN A 361 -7.15 1.11 -16.02
N ALA A 362 -7.33 0.87 -14.71
CA ALA A 362 -8.25 1.63 -13.89
C ALA A 362 -7.95 3.14 -13.98
N TRP A 363 -6.68 3.53 -13.86
CA TRP A 363 -6.30 4.93 -14.00
C TRP A 363 -6.56 5.50 -15.39
N ARG A 364 -6.32 4.72 -16.45
CA ARG A 364 -6.63 5.15 -17.83
C ARG A 364 -8.12 5.30 -18.07
N LEU A 365 -8.93 4.37 -17.60
CA LEU A 365 -10.39 4.44 -17.68
C LEU A 365 -10.96 5.61 -16.87
N GLY A 366 -10.36 5.92 -15.72
CA GLY A 366 -10.79 6.98 -14.83
C GLY A 366 -10.36 8.38 -15.27
N ASP A 367 -9.08 8.59 -15.55
CA ASP A 367 -8.47 9.91 -15.56
C ASP A 367 -7.86 10.34 -16.92
N ALA A 368 -7.69 9.43 -17.88
CA ALA A 368 -7.04 9.75 -19.17
C ALA A 368 -7.95 10.51 -20.17
N TRP A 369 -9.14 10.92 -19.75
CA TRP A 369 -10.12 11.57 -20.63
C TRP A 369 -9.97 13.09 -20.71
N ASP A 370 -9.28 13.71 -19.77
CA ASP A 370 -9.14 15.17 -19.69
C ASP A 370 -8.49 15.75 -20.94
N GLY A 371 -7.36 15.18 -21.35
CA GLY A 371 -6.65 15.62 -22.55
C GLY A 371 -7.47 15.45 -23.82
N PHE A 372 -8.13 14.30 -23.95
CA PHE A 372 -9.02 14.00 -25.06
C PHE A 372 -10.17 15.04 -25.15
N ALA A 373 -10.88 15.25 -24.03
CA ALA A 373 -12.03 16.15 -23.99
C ALA A 373 -11.66 17.62 -24.26
N LEU A 374 -10.54 18.08 -23.70
CA LEU A 374 -10.08 19.47 -23.87
C LEU A 374 -9.58 19.76 -25.29
N ALA A 375 -9.15 18.74 -26.04
CA ALA A 375 -8.67 18.88 -27.41
C ALA A 375 -9.64 18.38 -28.49
N MET A 376 -10.84 17.92 -28.12
CA MET A 376 -11.72 17.24 -29.09
C MET A 376 -12.30 18.15 -30.19
N ASP A 377 -12.22 19.49 -30.06
CA ASP A 377 -12.58 20.43 -31.12
C ASP A 377 -11.40 20.76 -32.05
N SER A 378 -10.21 20.23 -31.78
CA SER A 378 -9.02 20.45 -32.60
C SER A 378 -9.04 19.63 -33.88
N ARG A 379 -8.49 20.23 -34.95
CA ARG A 379 -8.17 19.49 -36.18
C ARG A 379 -6.91 18.61 -36.04
N GLY A 380 -6.07 18.93 -35.05
CA GLY A 380 -4.86 18.18 -34.75
C GLY A 380 -5.13 16.83 -34.09
N LEU A 381 -6.28 16.65 -33.43
CA LEU A 381 -6.76 15.37 -32.93
C LEU A 381 -7.68 14.72 -33.98
N THR A 382 -7.16 13.77 -34.71
CA THR A 382 -7.85 13.17 -35.87
C THR A 382 -8.98 12.22 -35.46
N ASP A 383 -9.96 12.04 -36.36
CA ASP A 383 -11.07 11.10 -36.11
C ASP A 383 -10.56 9.67 -35.95
N ASP A 384 -9.53 9.29 -36.64
CA ASP A 384 -8.91 7.95 -36.54
C ASP A 384 -8.39 7.69 -35.12
N VAL A 385 -7.69 8.67 -34.51
CA VAL A 385 -7.21 8.55 -33.14
C VAL A 385 -8.36 8.60 -32.14
N ARG A 386 -9.37 9.42 -32.35
CA ARG A 386 -10.58 9.48 -31.52
C ARG A 386 -11.30 8.13 -31.47
N LEU A 387 -11.51 7.50 -32.63
CA LEU A 387 -12.13 6.18 -32.74
C LEU A 387 -11.27 5.09 -32.10
N ALA A 388 -9.95 5.11 -32.38
CA ALA A 388 -9.00 4.18 -31.77
C ALA A 388 -8.98 4.28 -30.23
N TRP A 389 -9.08 5.51 -29.70
CA TRP A 389 -9.13 5.74 -28.25
C TRP A 389 -10.39 5.18 -27.61
N LEU A 390 -11.55 5.36 -28.24
CA LEU A 390 -12.82 4.79 -27.78
C LEU A 390 -12.78 3.26 -27.78
N ASP A 391 -12.32 2.64 -28.88
CA ASP A 391 -12.20 1.18 -28.97
C ASP A 391 -11.21 0.63 -27.93
N TYR A 392 -10.06 1.29 -27.76
CA TYR A 392 -9.06 0.91 -26.78
C TYR A 392 -9.59 0.93 -25.35
N ASN A 393 -10.31 1.97 -24.95
CA ASN A 393 -10.90 2.06 -23.63
C ASN A 393 -12.01 1.01 -23.38
N ALA A 394 -12.83 0.71 -24.40
CA ALA A 394 -13.82 -0.37 -24.31
C ALA A 394 -13.16 -1.74 -24.09
N ARG A 395 -12.05 -1.99 -24.81
CA ARG A 395 -11.26 -3.23 -24.62
C ARG A 395 -10.60 -3.27 -23.23
N MET A 396 -10.06 -2.16 -22.74
CA MET A 396 -9.52 -2.08 -21.39
C MET A 396 -10.58 -2.36 -20.33
N ALA A 397 -11.76 -1.78 -20.44
CA ALA A 397 -12.86 -2.03 -19.51
C ALA A 397 -13.25 -3.52 -19.51
N HIS A 398 -13.31 -4.11 -20.67
CA HIS A 398 -13.61 -5.53 -20.81
C HIS A 398 -12.52 -6.42 -20.19
N PHE A 399 -11.25 -6.13 -20.44
CA PHE A 399 -10.13 -6.84 -19.82
C PHE A 399 -10.12 -6.68 -18.30
N ALA A 400 -10.29 -5.47 -17.79
CA ALA A 400 -10.36 -5.18 -16.35
C ALA A 400 -11.48 -5.96 -15.65
N LEU A 401 -12.57 -6.24 -16.36
CA LEU A 401 -13.69 -7.05 -15.89
C LEU A 401 -13.32 -8.54 -15.78
N THR A 402 -12.55 -9.07 -16.73
CA THR A 402 -12.26 -10.51 -16.84
C THR A 402 -11.02 -10.94 -16.06
N GLU A 403 -10.08 -10.03 -15.83
CA GLU A 403 -8.83 -10.26 -15.08
C GLU A 403 -8.73 -9.33 -13.84
N PRO A 404 -9.67 -9.40 -12.89
CA PRO A 404 -9.61 -8.55 -11.71
C PRO A 404 -8.41 -8.96 -10.86
N SER A 405 -7.59 -7.98 -10.49
CA SER A 405 -6.59 -8.14 -9.44
C SER A 405 -7.25 -8.32 -8.07
N GLY A 406 -6.49 -8.77 -7.08
CA GLY A 406 -6.91 -8.74 -5.68
C GLY A 406 -6.43 -7.47 -4.95
N GLY A 407 -6.72 -7.39 -3.64
CA GLY A 407 -6.21 -6.34 -2.78
C GLY A 407 -6.68 -4.93 -3.17
N ASN A 408 -5.81 -3.95 -2.98
CA ASN A 408 -6.09 -2.55 -3.31
C ASN A 408 -6.37 -2.32 -4.81
N HIS A 409 -5.75 -3.10 -5.70
CA HIS A 409 -5.95 -3.00 -7.15
C HIS A 409 -7.39 -3.32 -7.56
N ALA A 410 -8.02 -4.29 -6.91
CA ALA A 410 -9.40 -4.66 -7.24
C ALA A 410 -10.40 -3.54 -6.92
N ASN A 411 -10.20 -2.79 -5.83
CA ASN A 411 -11.03 -1.62 -5.52
C ASN A 411 -10.85 -0.51 -6.57
N ALA A 412 -9.62 -0.24 -7.01
CA ALA A 412 -9.34 0.74 -8.04
C ALA A 412 -9.96 0.35 -9.39
N VAL A 413 -9.87 -0.93 -9.76
CA VAL A 413 -10.50 -1.46 -10.98
C VAL A 413 -12.03 -1.35 -10.91
N ALA A 414 -12.61 -1.73 -9.78
CA ALA A 414 -14.05 -1.69 -9.58
C ALA A 414 -14.60 -0.26 -9.69
N GLU A 415 -13.95 0.69 -9.00
CA GLU A 415 -14.29 2.11 -9.07
C GLU A 415 -14.20 2.64 -10.49
N ALA A 416 -13.10 2.37 -11.20
CA ALA A 416 -12.89 2.84 -12.55
C ALA A 416 -13.89 2.26 -13.57
N LEU A 417 -14.24 0.97 -13.46
CA LEU A 417 -15.27 0.35 -14.29
C LEU A 417 -16.64 1.02 -14.09
N MET A 418 -17.02 1.23 -12.83
CA MET A 418 -18.29 1.88 -12.49
C MET A 418 -18.33 3.32 -13.02
N LYS A 419 -17.26 4.06 -12.81
CA LYS A 419 -17.11 5.45 -13.26
C LYS A 419 -17.10 5.55 -14.80
N PHE A 420 -16.38 4.64 -15.47
CA PHE A 420 -16.37 4.58 -16.94
C PHE A 420 -17.76 4.28 -17.51
N ALA A 421 -18.48 3.33 -16.93
CA ALA A 421 -19.85 3.01 -17.30
C ALA A 421 -20.83 4.19 -17.09
N GLU A 422 -20.68 4.93 -15.99
CA GLU A 422 -21.45 6.13 -15.71
C GLU A 422 -21.19 7.23 -16.76
N ARG A 423 -19.90 7.43 -17.05
CA ARG A 423 -19.44 8.50 -17.98
C ARG A 423 -19.82 8.22 -19.42
N PHE A 424 -19.88 6.95 -19.80
CA PHE A 424 -20.14 6.52 -21.19
C PHE A 424 -21.27 5.49 -21.27
N PRO A 425 -22.51 5.87 -20.96
CA PRO A 425 -23.65 4.94 -20.93
C PRO A 425 -24.06 4.42 -22.31
N MET A 426 -23.52 4.99 -23.39
CA MET A 426 -23.79 4.57 -24.79
C MET A 426 -22.99 3.34 -25.23
N PHE A 427 -22.03 2.84 -24.45
CA PHE A 427 -21.41 1.56 -24.77
C PHE A 427 -22.34 0.40 -24.48
N ALA A 428 -22.34 -0.61 -25.33
CA ALA A 428 -23.23 -1.79 -25.19
C ALA A 428 -23.03 -2.53 -23.85
N ASP A 429 -21.78 -2.61 -23.39
CA ASP A 429 -21.43 -3.32 -22.15
C ASP A 429 -21.43 -2.42 -20.90
N SER A 430 -21.83 -1.17 -21.02
CA SER A 430 -21.77 -0.21 -19.91
C SER A 430 -22.48 -0.73 -18.64
N ARG A 431 -23.68 -1.31 -18.77
CA ARG A 431 -24.41 -1.88 -17.63
C ARG A 431 -23.69 -3.06 -16.99
N VAL A 432 -23.01 -3.88 -17.80
CA VAL A 432 -22.25 -5.04 -17.32
C VAL A 432 -21.02 -4.56 -16.55
N TRP A 433 -20.30 -3.59 -17.09
CA TRP A 433 -19.13 -2.99 -16.41
C TRP A 433 -19.52 -2.40 -15.05
N PHE A 434 -20.65 -1.69 -15.01
CA PHE A 434 -21.15 -1.10 -13.76
C PHE A 434 -21.51 -2.17 -12.73
N SER A 435 -22.37 -3.13 -13.10
CA SER A 435 -22.86 -4.14 -12.14
C SER A 435 -21.77 -5.07 -11.64
N ARG A 436 -20.85 -5.48 -12.51
CA ARG A 436 -19.70 -6.29 -12.13
C ARG A 436 -18.65 -5.50 -11.34
N GLY A 437 -18.46 -4.24 -11.69
CA GLY A 437 -17.63 -3.31 -10.90
C GLY A 437 -18.16 -3.19 -9.47
N PHE A 438 -19.46 -2.99 -9.30
CA PHE A 438 -20.07 -2.90 -7.96
C PHE A 438 -19.95 -4.21 -7.17
N GLU A 439 -20.21 -5.35 -7.81
CA GLU A 439 -20.02 -6.67 -7.20
C GLU A 439 -18.57 -6.90 -6.75
N LEU A 440 -17.61 -6.54 -7.58
CA LEU A 440 -16.18 -6.62 -7.27
C LEU A 440 -15.83 -5.73 -6.09
N LEU A 441 -16.29 -4.47 -6.09
CA LEU A 441 -16.06 -3.50 -5.02
C LEU A 441 -16.52 -4.03 -3.67
N VAL A 442 -17.76 -4.53 -3.60
CA VAL A 442 -18.35 -5.07 -2.36
C VAL A 442 -17.56 -6.30 -1.88
N ASN A 443 -17.41 -7.30 -2.76
CA ASN A 443 -16.80 -8.58 -2.39
C ASN A 443 -15.32 -8.46 -2.02
N ASN A 444 -14.60 -7.57 -2.70
CA ASN A 444 -13.19 -7.34 -2.40
C ASN A 444 -13.02 -6.53 -1.12
N SER A 445 -13.81 -5.47 -0.91
CA SER A 445 -13.69 -4.62 0.28
C SER A 445 -13.99 -5.39 1.57
N LEU A 446 -14.96 -6.31 1.57
CA LEU A 446 -15.25 -7.18 2.71
C LEU A 446 -14.09 -8.15 3.05
N LYS A 447 -13.17 -8.41 2.11
CA LYS A 447 -11.96 -9.22 2.34
C LYS A 447 -10.74 -8.35 2.65
N LEU A 448 -10.69 -7.14 2.08
CA LEU A 448 -9.55 -6.23 2.16
C LEU A 448 -9.48 -5.52 3.51
N PHE A 449 -10.63 -5.21 4.11
CA PHE A 449 -10.71 -4.62 5.44
C PHE A 449 -11.12 -5.65 6.49
N ARG A 450 -10.45 -5.62 7.62
CA ARG A 450 -10.76 -6.46 8.78
C ARG A 450 -11.97 -5.91 9.53
N PRO A 451 -12.62 -6.70 10.40
CA PRO A 451 -13.78 -6.25 11.18
C PRO A 451 -13.50 -5.00 12.03
N ASP A 452 -12.27 -4.82 12.51
CA ASP A 452 -11.82 -3.65 13.27
C ASP A 452 -11.40 -2.46 12.40
N GLY A 453 -11.57 -2.56 11.08
CA GLY A 453 -11.34 -1.51 10.11
C GLY A 453 -9.94 -1.46 9.48
N GLY A 454 -8.97 -2.19 10.01
CA GLY A 454 -7.63 -2.20 9.43
C GLY A 454 -7.56 -2.94 8.10
N CYS A 455 -6.71 -2.47 7.18
CA CYS A 455 -6.46 -3.13 5.90
C CYS A 455 -5.60 -4.39 6.07
N VAL A 456 -5.84 -5.43 5.25
CA VAL A 456 -5.00 -6.64 5.22
C VAL A 456 -3.62 -6.38 4.63
N GLU A 457 -3.48 -5.30 3.85
CA GLU A 457 -2.20 -4.78 3.37
C GLU A 457 -1.65 -3.81 4.42
N PRO A 458 -0.61 -4.20 5.16
CA PRO A 458 -0.20 -3.50 6.37
C PRO A 458 0.66 -2.26 6.07
N ALA A 459 0.01 -1.22 5.55
CA ALA A 459 0.57 0.11 5.35
C ALA A 459 -0.55 1.15 5.29
N MET A 460 -0.36 2.32 5.92
CA MET A 460 -1.40 3.36 5.95
C MET A 460 -1.70 3.94 4.57
N ASN A 461 -0.70 4.08 3.70
CA ASN A 461 -0.92 4.55 2.33
C ASN A 461 -1.87 3.63 1.56
N TYR A 462 -1.75 2.31 1.73
CA TYR A 462 -2.61 1.33 1.06
C TYR A 462 -3.99 1.23 1.71
N HIS A 463 -4.07 1.42 3.03
CA HIS A 463 -5.35 1.57 3.71
C HIS A 463 -6.14 2.78 3.14
N GLY A 464 -5.51 3.96 3.09
CA GLY A 464 -6.15 5.17 2.56
C GLY A 464 -6.49 5.07 1.09
N PHE A 465 -5.59 4.54 0.26
CA PHE A 465 -5.85 4.31 -1.17
C PHE A 465 -7.06 3.40 -1.40
N SER A 466 -7.13 2.28 -0.67
CA SER A 466 -8.23 1.32 -0.77
C SER A 466 -9.56 1.91 -0.30
N LEU A 467 -9.53 2.69 0.81
CA LEU A 467 -10.72 3.35 1.34
C LEU A 467 -11.21 4.46 0.40
N ALA A 468 -10.31 5.24 -0.18
CA ALA A 468 -10.66 6.29 -1.14
C ALA A 468 -11.35 5.71 -2.40
N ASN A 469 -10.82 4.63 -2.98
CA ASN A 469 -11.44 3.95 -4.12
C ASN A 469 -12.81 3.33 -3.73
N LEU A 470 -12.91 2.75 -2.52
CA LEU A 470 -14.18 2.24 -2.02
C LEU A 470 -15.21 3.37 -1.91
N MET A 471 -14.85 4.49 -1.30
CA MET A 471 -15.75 5.64 -1.14
C MET A 471 -16.19 6.23 -2.47
N ALA A 472 -15.27 6.39 -3.44
CA ALA A 472 -15.59 6.87 -4.77
C ALA A 472 -16.54 5.92 -5.53
N GLY A 473 -16.32 4.61 -5.41
CA GLY A 473 -17.24 3.60 -5.97
C GLY A 473 -18.61 3.62 -5.33
N LEU A 474 -18.71 3.78 -4.00
CA LEU A 474 -19.98 3.90 -3.28
C LEU A 474 -20.73 5.19 -3.66
N GLU A 475 -20.03 6.30 -3.86
CA GLU A 475 -20.63 7.55 -4.35
C GLU A 475 -21.21 7.35 -5.75
N THR A 476 -20.47 6.70 -6.65
CA THR A 476 -20.95 6.33 -7.99
C THR A 476 -22.18 5.42 -7.91
N ALA A 477 -22.17 4.40 -7.04
CA ALA A 477 -23.32 3.51 -6.83
C ALA A 477 -24.56 4.29 -6.35
N GLY A 478 -24.37 5.21 -5.41
CA GLY A 478 -25.45 6.05 -4.90
C GLY A 478 -26.10 6.94 -5.98
N ARG A 479 -25.32 7.48 -6.93
CA ARG A 479 -25.88 8.22 -8.08
C ARG A 479 -26.75 7.34 -8.97
N PHE A 480 -26.51 6.02 -9.02
CA PHE A 480 -27.33 5.04 -9.72
C PHE A 480 -28.46 4.46 -8.84
N GLY A 481 -28.66 4.98 -7.62
CA GLY A 481 -29.71 4.51 -6.72
C GLY A 481 -29.45 3.15 -6.09
N LEU A 482 -28.19 2.69 -6.06
CA LEU A 482 -27.78 1.46 -5.38
C LEU A 482 -27.29 1.77 -3.97
N ASP A 483 -27.91 1.13 -3.00
CA ASP A 483 -27.47 1.18 -1.60
C ASP A 483 -26.34 0.18 -1.34
N ALA A 484 -25.33 0.62 -0.59
CA ALA A 484 -24.29 -0.28 -0.11
C ALA A 484 -24.87 -1.31 0.88
N PRO A 485 -24.43 -2.57 0.84
CA PRO A 485 -24.84 -3.57 1.81
C PRO A 485 -24.51 -3.14 3.25
N PRO A 486 -25.38 -3.42 4.25
CA PRO A 486 -25.15 -3.01 5.64
C PRO A 486 -23.82 -3.50 6.21
N ASP A 487 -23.39 -4.71 5.82
CA ASP A 487 -22.11 -5.28 6.25
C ASP A 487 -20.94 -4.46 5.74
N LEU A 488 -20.98 -4.03 4.48
CA LEU A 488 -19.97 -3.16 3.91
C LEU A 488 -19.95 -1.80 4.62
N MET A 489 -21.12 -1.23 4.93
CA MET A 489 -21.19 0.05 5.65
C MET A 489 -20.61 -0.02 7.06
N ARG A 490 -20.75 -1.18 7.76
CA ARG A 490 -20.04 -1.39 9.04
C ARG A 490 -18.52 -1.40 8.88
N VAL A 491 -18.04 -2.05 7.82
CA VAL A 491 -16.60 -2.05 7.49
C VAL A 491 -16.11 -0.64 7.14
N VAL A 492 -16.87 0.13 6.38
CA VAL A 492 -16.54 1.54 6.05
C VAL A 492 -16.45 2.39 7.32
N GLU A 493 -17.42 2.28 8.24
CA GLU A 493 -17.38 2.98 9.52
C GLU A 493 -16.15 2.59 10.35
N ALA A 494 -15.87 1.29 10.45
CA ALA A 494 -14.70 0.78 11.16
C ALA A 494 -13.38 1.26 10.53
N ALA A 495 -13.28 1.31 9.19
CA ALA A 495 -12.08 1.77 8.48
C ALA A 495 -11.80 3.26 8.74
N HIS A 496 -12.83 4.10 8.75
CA HIS A 496 -12.68 5.51 9.12
C HIS A 496 -12.31 5.69 10.61
N ALA A 497 -12.91 4.88 11.50
CA ALA A 497 -12.56 4.89 12.92
C ALA A 497 -11.11 4.42 13.12
N TYR A 498 -10.69 3.36 12.43
CA TYR A 498 -9.31 2.89 12.44
C TYR A 498 -8.35 4.02 12.06
N THR A 499 -8.57 4.68 10.91
CA THR A 499 -7.73 5.83 10.50
C THR A 499 -7.65 6.90 11.59
N ALA A 500 -8.80 7.31 12.15
CA ALA A 500 -8.86 8.38 13.13
C ALA A 500 -8.09 8.05 14.42
N TYR A 501 -8.24 6.84 14.96
CA TYR A 501 -7.55 6.41 16.17
C TYR A 501 -6.07 6.09 15.97
N MET A 502 -5.67 5.77 14.73
CA MET A 502 -4.25 5.59 14.35
C MET A 502 -3.49 6.92 14.25
N LEU A 503 -4.16 8.07 14.17
CA LEU A 503 -3.49 9.37 14.07
C LEU A 503 -2.61 9.64 15.28
N LYS A 504 -1.37 10.03 15.01
CA LYS A 504 -0.48 10.64 16.00
C LYS A 504 -1.07 11.98 16.48
N PRO A 505 -0.60 12.53 17.60
CA PRO A 505 -1.06 13.82 18.09
C PRO A 505 -0.94 14.97 17.10
N ASP A 506 0.05 14.95 16.20
CA ASP A 506 0.23 15.93 15.11
C ASP A 506 -0.77 15.77 13.95
N GLY A 507 -1.58 14.71 13.96
CA GLY A 507 -2.55 14.41 12.91
C GLY A 507 -2.00 13.65 11.72
N GLN A 508 -0.76 13.19 11.78
CA GLN A 508 -0.17 12.28 10.80
C GLN A 508 -0.40 10.82 11.18
N VAL A 509 -0.34 9.93 10.21
CA VAL A 509 -0.37 8.48 10.47
C VAL A 509 1.01 7.96 10.85
N PRO A 510 1.11 6.81 11.55
CA PRO A 510 2.40 6.16 11.78
C PRO A 510 2.99 5.63 10.47
N SER A 511 4.31 5.70 10.34
CA SER A 511 5.06 5.03 9.29
C SER A 511 5.25 3.55 9.67
N TYR A 512 4.91 2.63 8.78
CA TYR A 512 5.20 1.19 8.83
C TYR A 512 4.88 0.56 7.48
N GLY A 513 5.52 -0.57 7.16
CA GLY A 513 5.40 -1.17 5.84
C GLY A 513 5.66 -0.14 4.73
N ASP A 514 4.96 -0.25 3.61
CA ASP A 514 5.07 0.69 2.49
C ASP A 514 4.39 2.06 2.75
N THR A 515 4.32 2.52 3.99
CA THR A 515 3.90 3.90 4.30
C THR A 515 5.04 4.88 4.07
N ASN A 516 4.77 6.00 3.41
CA ASN A 516 5.78 7.06 3.27
C ASN A 516 6.14 7.66 4.63
N CYS A 517 7.43 7.83 4.88
CA CYS A 517 7.91 8.54 6.07
C CYS A 517 7.79 10.05 5.83
N GLU A 518 6.63 10.63 6.12
CA GLU A 518 6.36 12.08 5.89
C GLU A 518 6.83 12.98 7.03
N GLU A 519 7.26 12.39 8.14
CA GLU A 519 7.58 13.08 9.40
C GLU A 519 8.70 14.14 9.27
N PHE A 520 9.51 14.04 8.22
CA PHE A 520 10.69 14.88 8.03
C PHE A 520 10.74 15.60 6.68
N ARG A 521 9.65 15.58 5.89
CA ARG A 521 9.59 16.25 4.58
C ARG A 521 9.10 17.69 4.72
N PRO A 522 9.99 18.71 4.65
CA PRO A 522 9.55 20.10 4.63
C PRO A 522 8.71 20.35 3.37
N GLY A 523 7.49 20.83 3.56
CA GLY A 523 6.64 21.31 2.44
C GLY A 523 5.81 20.23 1.73
N VAL A 524 5.88 18.96 2.09
CA VAL A 524 4.97 17.94 1.56
C VAL A 524 3.62 18.01 2.29
N GLN A 525 2.83 19.01 1.93
CA GLN A 525 1.44 19.16 2.43
C GLN A 525 0.44 18.24 1.74
N LYS A 526 0.87 17.36 0.84
CA LYS A 526 -0.02 16.56 -0.02
C LYS A 526 -0.90 15.57 0.74
N TRP A 527 -0.55 15.19 1.96
CA TRP A 527 -1.30 14.24 2.78
C TRP A 527 -1.85 14.84 4.08
N GLN A 528 -1.93 16.16 4.21
CA GLN A 528 -2.74 16.81 5.27
C GLN A 528 -4.21 16.35 5.26
N GLY A 529 -4.55 15.45 4.33
CA GLY A 529 -5.84 14.82 4.17
C GLY A 529 -6.25 13.84 5.27
N TRP A 530 -5.35 13.21 6.01
CA TRP A 530 -5.73 12.17 6.98
C TRP A 530 -6.66 12.68 8.06
N ARG A 531 -6.29 13.76 8.75
CA ARG A 531 -7.15 14.39 9.78
C ARG A 531 -8.37 15.04 9.16
N ASN A 532 -8.20 15.87 8.14
CA ASN A 532 -9.27 16.65 7.52
C ASN A 532 -10.06 15.85 6.47
N GLY A 533 -9.47 14.80 5.89
CA GLY A 533 -10.10 13.91 4.93
C GLY A 533 -10.79 12.73 5.61
N GLU A 534 -10.06 11.65 5.85
CA GLU A 534 -10.64 10.37 6.25
C GLU A 534 -11.36 10.42 7.61
N ALA A 535 -10.74 11.00 8.64
CA ALA A 535 -11.37 11.10 9.95
C ALA A 535 -12.61 12.01 9.91
N MET A 536 -12.54 13.15 9.21
CA MET A 536 -13.66 14.07 9.06
C MET A 536 -14.79 13.47 8.22
N THR A 537 -14.47 12.73 7.16
CA THR A 537 -15.45 12.03 6.33
C THR A 537 -16.23 11.01 7.16
N GLY A 538 -15.52 10.15 7.92
CA GLY A 538 -16.14 9.20 8.82
C GLY A 538 -17.01 9.86 9.89
N ALA A 539 -16.53 10.98 10.48
CA ALA A 539 -17.30 11.74 11.47
C ALA A 539 -18.65 12.24 10.92
N ARG A 540 -18.63 12.80 9.73
CA ARG A 540 -19.84 13.36 9.07
C ARG A 540 -20.79 12.26 8.58
N MET A 541 -20.24 11.25 7.92
CA MET A 541 -21.02 10.18 7.31
C MET A 541 -21.79 9.35 8.35
N PHE A 542 -21.16 9.05 9.49
CA PHE A 542 -21.73 8.22 10.54
C PHE A 542 -22.23 8.98 11.77
N GLY A 543 -22.12 10.31 11.78
CA GLY A 543 -22.51 11.13 12.93
C GLY A 543 -21.67 10.87 14.19
N ARG A 544 -20.41 10.42 14.01
CA ARG A 544 -19.48 10.04 15.07
C ARG A 544 -18.83 11.28 15.70
N LYS A 545 -19.27 11.62 16.89
CA LYS A 545 -18.76 12.81 17.64
C LYS A 545 -17.32 12.64 18.12
N ASP A 546 -16.92 11.42 18.45
CA ASP A 546 -15.53 11.09 18.82
C ASP A 546 -14.58 11.27 17.62
N LEU A 547 -14.98 10.81 16.42
CA LEU A 547 -14.18 11.05 15.20
C LEU A 547 -14.11 12.54 14.86
N LEU A 548 -15.20 13.29 15.08
CA LEU A 548 -15.21 14.75 14.88
C LEU A 548 -14.22 15.44 15.83
N PHE A 549 -14.18 15.01 17.10
CA PHE A 549 -13.22 15.51 18.08
C PHE A 549 -11.77 15.28 17.63
N ILE A 550 -11.46 14.06 17.18
CA ILE A 550 -10.12 13.72 16.67
C ILE A 550 -9.78 14.54 15.41
N ALA A 551 -10.70 14.62 14.45
CA ALA A 551 -10.50 15.34 13.19
C ALA A 551 -10.29 16.85 13.40
N THR A 552 -10.91 17.43 14.42
CA THR A 552 -10.81 18.86 14.75
C THR A 552 -9.74 19.17 15.81
N ALA A 553 -8.95 18.19 16.25
CA ALA A 553 -7.98 18.34 17.36
C ALA A 553 -8.63 18.92 18.63
N GLY A 554 -9.80 18.40 18.99
CA GLY A 554 -10.51 18.73 20.22
C GLY A 554 -11.39 19.98 20.16
N ARG A 555 -11.54 20.64 18.99
CA ARG A 555 -12.35 21.87 18.86
C ARG A 555 -13.85 21.61 18.79
N GLU A 556 -14.25 20.49 18.20
CA GLU A 556 -15.64 20.10 18.02
C GLU A 556 -15.82 18.61 18.35
N GLY A 557 -17.05 18.21 18.62
CA GLY A 557 -17.38 16.81 18.91
C GLY A 557 -17.31 16.48 20.42
N GLU A 558 -17.14 15.21 20.71
CA GLU A 558 -17.04 14.70 22.08
C GLU A 558 -15.73 13.90 22.24
N ARG A 559 -15.01 14.17 23.34
CA ARG A 559 -13.75 13.47 23.62
C ARG A 559 -13.96 11.95 23.60
N PRO A 560 -13.08 11.19 22.93
CA PRO A 560 -13.13 9.71 23.00
C PRO A 560 -13.14 9.20 24.44
N ALA A 561 -13.94 8.18 24.69
CA ALA A 561 -14.07 7.58 26.02
C ALA A 561 -12.75 6.95 26.49
N GLU A 562 -12.00 6.34 25.55
CA GLU A 562 -10.71 5.72 25.82
C GLU A 562 -9.58 6.56 25.24
N ASN A 563 -8.44 6.59 25.90
CA ASN A 563 -7.25 7.25 25.38
C ASN A 563 -6.44 6.30 24.50
N SER A 564 -6.23 5.09 24.98
CA SER A 564 -5.53 4.02 24.28
C SER A 564 -6.51 3.13 23.52
N TYR A 565 -6.09 2.57 22.37
CA TYR A 565 -6.99 1.82 21.49
C TYR A 565 -6.37 0.52 20.99
N CYS A 566 -7.22 -0.50 20.80
CA CYS A 566 -6.83 -1.83 20.34
C CYS A 566 -7.59 -2.20 19.07
N PHE A 567 -6.86 -2.63 18.07
CA PHE A 567 -7.37 -3.23 16.85
C PHE A 567 -6.91 -4.70 16.78
N PRO A 568 -7.62 -5.61 17.46
CA PRO A 568 -7.15 -6.97 17.70
C PRO A 568 -7.10 -7.82 16.43
N ASP A 569 -8.02 -7.60 15.46
CA ASP A 569 -8.04 -8.32 14.18
C ASP A 569 -6.89 -7.90 13.29
N THR A 570 -6.52 -6.61 13.35
CA THR A 570 -5.37 -6.04 12.64
C THR A 570 -4.05 -6.27 13.38
N GLY A 571 -4.08 -6.35 14.72
CA GLY A 571 -2.92 -6.49 15.59
C GLY A 571 -2.19 -5.17 15.78
N HIS A 572 -2.92 -4.07 15.86
CA HIS A 572 -2.39 -2.73 16.08
C HIS A 572 -2.87 -2.16 17.41
N TYR A 573 -1.93 -1.65 18.20
CA TYR A 573 -2.20 -1.17 19.56
C TYR A 573 -1.63 0.22 19.75
N ILE A 574 -2.49 1.14 20.19
CA ILE A 574 -2.14 2.54 20.46
C ILE A 574 -2.22 2.76 21.96
N LEU A 575 -1.10 3.14 22.57
CA LEU A 575 -1.05 3.54 23.98
C LEU A 575 -0.83 5.05 24.06
N ARG A 576 -1.86 5.79 24.48
CA ARG A 576 -1.91 7.25 24.43
C ARG A 576 -2.19 7.87 25.80
N SER A 577 -1.47 8.96 26.13
CA SER A 577 -1.66 9.64 27.43
C SER A 577 -2.99 10.39 27.52
N GLY A 578 -3.45 10.98 26.44
CA GLY A 578 -4.68 11.76 26.41
C GLY A 578 -5.04 12.28 25.01
N TRP A 579 -6.04 13.16 25.02
CA TRP A 579 -6.57 13.84 23.85
C TRP A 579 -6.52 15.37 23.99
N GLY A 580 -5.50 15.91 24.66
CA GLY A 580 -5.43 17.31 25.04
C GLY A 580 -6.48 17.69 26.10
N GLY A 581 -6.45 18.88 26.61
CA GLY A 581 -7.45 19.40 27.56
C GLY A 581 -6.89 20.49 28.45
N PRO A 582 -7.74 21.12 29.32
CA PRO A 582 -7.34 22.24 30.16
C PRO A 582 -6.26 21.89 31.19
N ASP A 583 -6.16 20.61 31.56
CA ASP A 583 -5.20 20.12 32.56
C ASP A 583 -3.99 19.43 31.95
N SER A 584 -3.88 19.38 30.62
CA SER A 584 -2.76 18.80 29.88
C SER A 584 -2.17 19.83 28.93
N ALA A 585 -0.94 19.55 28.47
CA ALA A 585 -0.36 20.21 27.32
C ALA A 585 -1.30 20.11 26.11
N GLY A 586 -1.06 20.86 25.05
CA GLY A 586 -1.89 20.87 23.85
C GLY A 586 -2.09 19.45 23.27
N PHE A 587 -3.03 19.31 22.36
CA PHE A 587 -3.33 18.03 21.71
C PHE A 587 -2.07 17.37 21.12
N GLU A 588 -1.15 18.19 20.60
CA GLU A 588 0.11 17.74 19.99
C GLU A 588 1.17 17.30 21.00
N ASP A 589 1.06 17.71 22.28
CA ASP A 589 2.06 17.37 23.31
C ASP A 589 1.82 16.00 23.96
N GLU A 590 0.72 15.34 23.63
CA GLU A 590 0.40 14.02 24.20
C GLU A 590 1.45 12.97 23.80
N ARG A 591 1.64 11.98 24.69
CA ARG A 591 2.49 10.82 24.39
C ARG A 591 1.67 9.78 23.66
N TRP A 592 2.27 9.16 22.70
CA TRP A 592 1.63 8.18 21.83
C TRP A 592 2.68 7.13 21.41
N LEU A 593 2.37 5.87 21.70
CA LEU A 593 3.17 4.74 21.27
C LEU A 593 2.30 3.82 20.43
N PHE A 594 2.80 3.41 19.28
CA PHE A 594 2.22 2.41 18.42
C PHE A 594 3.02 1.11 18.52
N LEU A 595 2.33 0.00 18.81
CA LEU A 595 2.85 -1.37 18.66
C LEU A 595 2.18 -2.02 17.46
N ARG A 596 2.99 -2.37 16.44
CA ARG A 596 2.56 -3.18 15.31
C ARG A 596 2.83 -4.64 15.61
N ALA A 597 1.81 -5.38 16.00
CA ALA A 597 1.88 -6.81 16.28
C ALA A 597 0.81 -7.56 15.46
N GLY A 598 0.68 -7.18 14.19
CA GLY A 598 -0.25 -7.74 13.23
C GLY A 598 0.34 -8.84 12.37
N ARG A 599 -0.43 -9.26 11.36
CA ARG A 599 0.05 -10.22 10.34
C ARG A 599 0.91 -9.49 9.31
N PHE A 600 1.80 -10.25 8.68
CA PHE A 600 2.43 -9.82 7.44
C PHE A 600 1.42 -9.86 6.28
N GLY A 601 1.63 -9.05 5.26
CA GLY A 601 0.81 -9.00 4.05
C GLY A 601 1.57 -8.33 2.91
N SER A 602 0.95 -8.23 1.75
CA SER A 602 1.46 -7.40 0.66
C SER A 602 1.71 -5.98 1.18
N HIS A 603 2.80 -5.35 0.78
CA HIS A 603 3.24 -4.03 1.27
C HIS A 603 3.68 -3.98 2.75
N GLY A 604 3.85 -5.13 3.38
CA GLY A 604 4.44 -5.25 4.72
C GLY A 604 5.97 -5.36 4.66
N HIS A 605 6.61 -4.92 5.73
CA HIS A 605 8.04 -5.04 5.96
C HIS A 605 8.34 -6.09 7.03
N ASP A 606 9.61 -6.38 7.29
CA ASP A 606 10.08 -7.20 8.41
C ASP A 606 10.01 -6.41 9.74
N ASP A 607 8.81 -5.89 10.07
CA ASP A 607 8.51 -4.94 11.14
C ASP A 607 7.55 -5.51 12.21
N LEU A 608 7.46 -6.84 12.33
CA LEU A 608 6.60 -7.50 13.32
C LEU A 608 7.08 -7.25 14.76
N ASN A 609 6.17 -6.90 15.67
CA ASN A 609 6.43 -6.40 17.03
C ASN A 609 7.21 -5.07 17.08
N MET A 610 7.14 -4.26 16.03
CA MET A 610 7.75 -2.94 15.99
C MET A 610 7.03 -1.96 16.91
N VAL A 611 7.78 -1.00 17.48
CA VAL A 611 7.22 0.16 18.20
C VAL A 611 7.69 1.47 17.57
N THR A 612 6.81 2.47 17.53
CA THR A 612 7.17 3.87 17.29
C THR A 612 6.67 4.74 18.43
N LEU A 613 7.32 5.87 18.69
CA LEU A 613 7.02 6.75 19.82
C LEU A 613 6.96 8.21 19.35
N TYR A 614 5.88 8.88 19.73
CA TYR A 614 5.69 10.31 19.58
C TYR A 614 5.43 10.94 20.94
N ALA A 615 6.01 12.09 21.24
CA ALA A 615 5.69 12.86 22.43
C ALA A 615 6.13 14.32 22.30
N TYR A 616 5.40 15.21 22.96
CA TYR A 616 5.76 16.64 23.08
C TYR A 616 6.04 17.30 21.73
N GLY A 617 5.12 17.12 20.78
CA GLY A 617 5.14 17.79 19.49
C GLY A 617 6.02 17.14 18.42
N ARG A 618 6.61 15.94 18.64
CA ARG A 618 7.46 15.31 17.64
C ARG A 618 7.59 13.79 17.75
N PRO A 619 7.93 13.09 16.64
CA PRO A 619 8.35 11.68 16.69
C PRO A 619 9.69 11.55 17.42
N LEU A 620 9.86 10.51 18.20
CA LEU A 620 11.06 10.22 19.01
C LEU A 620 11.70 8.88 18.65
N LEU A 621 10.89 7.83 18.43
CA LEU A 621 11.29 6.60 17.77
C LEU A 621 10.53 6.52 16.46
N ILE A 622 11.28 6.42 15.37
CA ILE A 622 10.78 6.52 14.00
C ILE A 622 10.83 5.17 13.29
N ASP A 623 10.04 5.02 12.25
CA ASP A 623 10.14 3.94 11.28
C ASP A 623 10.46 4.54 9.90
N PRO A 624 11.37 3.96 9.11
CA PRO A 624 11.77 4.53 7.83
C PRO A 624 10.66 4.45 6.78
N GLY A 625 9.67 3.57 6.96
CA GLY A 625 8.68 3.34 5.93
C GLY A 625 9.33 2.90 4.61
N ARG A 626 8.84 3.45 3.50
CA ARG A 626 9.36 3.12 2.16
C ARG A 626 10.05 4.30 1.47
N THR A 627 10.85 3.98 0.48
CA THR A 627 11.34 4.87 -0.57
C THR A 627 10.77 4.44 -1.94
N GLU A 628 11.37 4.90 -3.02
CA GLU A 628 10.97 4.56 -4.38
C GLU A 628 11.08 3.04 -4.65
N TYR A 629 10.03 2.46 -5.23
CA TYR A 629 9.99 1.02 -5.57
C TYR A 629 11.11 0.61 -6.52
N GLY A 630 11.64 -0.60 -6.31
CA GLY A 630 12.66 -1.19 -7.17
C GLY A 630 14.07 -0.66 -6.95
N THR A 631 14.29 0.21 -5.97
CA THR A 631 15.62 0.69 -5.60
C THR A 631 16.30 -0.23 -4.57
N PRO A 632 17.64 -0.32 -4.54
CA PRO A 632 18.35 -1.05 -3.49
C PRO A 632 18.01 -0.55 -2.09
N LEU A 633 17.82 0.75 -1.92
CA LEU A 633 17.45 1.35 -0.64
C LEU A 633 16.07 0.86 -0.17
N MET A 634 15.09 0.71 -1.06
CA MET A 634 13.78 0.17 -0.68
C MET A 634 13.90 -1.24 -0.08
N PHE A 635 14.69 -2.12 -0.72
CA PHE A 635 14.93 -3.46 -0.20
C PHE A 635 15.64 -3.45 1.16
N GLU A 636 16.55 -2.49 1.37
CA GLU A 636 17.20 -2.29 2.66
C GLU A 636 16.20 -1.84 3.72
N LEU A 637 15.37 -0.86 3.41
CA LEU A 637 14.37 -0.30 4.35
C LEU A 637 13.27 -1.31 4.71
N SER A 638 12.99 -2.29 3.86
CA SER A 638 12.00 -3.33 4.17
C SER A 638 12.53 -4.43 5.13
N ARG A 639 13.84 -4.45 5.44
CA ARG A 639 14.46 -5.47 6.29
C ARG A 639 14.35 -5.17 7.78
N ASN A 640 14.31 -6.21 8.60
CA ASN A 640 14.22 -6.13 10.07
C ASN A 640 15.18 -5.11 10.72
N ARG A 641 16.43 -4.99 10.21
CA ARG A 641 17.42 -4.05 10.71
C ARG A 641 17.04 -2.57 10.53
N SER A 642 16.06 -2.29 9.69
CA SER A 642 15.55 -0.94 9.45
C SER A 642 14.37 -0.56 10.36
N HIS A 643 13.95 -1.46 11.26
CA HIS A 643 12.78 -1.25 12.12
C HIS A 643 13.13 -1.36 13.62
N ASN A 644 12.21 -0.90 14.48
CA ASN A 644 12.35 -0.96 15.95
C ASN A 644 11.89 -2.33 16.49
N VAL A 645 12.61 -3.39 16.13
CA VAL A 645 12.27 -4.79 16.37
C VAL A 645 13.38 -5.55 17.12
N LEU A 646 13.08 -6.80 17.47
CA LEU A 646 14.13 -7.74 17.85
C LEU A 646 14.89 -8.19 16.60
N LEU A 647 16.24 -8.18 16.67
CA LEU A 647 17.14 -8.79 15.70
C LEU A 647 17.70 -10.10 16.29
N VAL A 648 17.92 -11.10 15.46
CA VAL A 648 18.52 -12.39 15.85
C VAL A 648 19.63 -12.73 14.87
N ASP A 649 20.88 -12.70 15.34
CA ASP A 649 22.06 -12.91 14.47
C ASP A 649 21.94 -12.03 13.18
N ASP A 650 22.20 -12.64 12.01
CA ASP A 650 21.94 -12.03 10.69
C ASP A 650 20.72 -12.69 10.01
N LEU A 651 19.80 -13.26 10.79
CA LEU A 651 18.65 -13.99 10.25
C LEU A 651 17.58 -13.04 9.69
N MET A 652 16.90 -13.53 8.67
CA MET A 652 15.71 -12.89 8.13
C MET A 652 14.49 -13.21 8.97
N MET A 653 13.62 -12.23 9.16
CA MET A 653 12.35 -12.42 9.84
C MET A 653 11.45 -13.36 9.05
N GLN A 654 10.80 -14.28 9.75
CA GLN A 654 9.69 -15.08 9.25
C GLN A 654 8.38 -14.31 9.46
N HIS A 655 7.31 -14.75 8.83
CA HIS A 655 6.03 -14.05 8.89
C HIS A 655 4.94 -14.89 9.56
N PRO A 656 5.13 -15.34 10.80
CA PRO A 656 4.14 -16.12 11.53
C PRO A 656 2.91 -15.26 11.92
N SER A 657 1.85 -15.94 12.32
CA SER A 657 0.67 -15.26 12.88
C SER A 657 0.95 -14.79 14.32
N PRO A 658 0.47 -13.60 14.69
CA PRO A 658 0.58 -13.07 16.05
C PRO A 658 -0.34 -13.80 17.01
N ARG A 659 0.02 -13.74 18.31
CA ARG A 659 -0.83 -14.15 19.40
C ARG A 659 -0.94 -13.03 20.43
N LEU A 660 -2.10 -12.39 20.52
CA LEU A 660 -2.43 -11.48 21.60
C LEU A 660 -2.71 -12.29 22.88
N HIS A 661 -2.00 -11.98 23.96
CA HIS A 661 -2.18 -12.61 25.27
C HIS A 661 -3.02 -11.75 26.22
N ALA A 662 -2.84 -10.43 26.17
CA ALA A 662 -3.59 -9.49 26.99
C ALA A 662 -3.63 -8.08 26.36
N TRP A 663 -4.72 -7.38 26.61
CA TRP A 663 -4.90 -5.94 26.41
C TRP A 663 -5.72 -5.39 27.55
N SER A 664 -5.24 -4.34 28.20
CA SER A 664 -5.95 -3.69 29.29
C SER A 664 -5.59 -2.21 29.36
N THR A 665 -6.57 -1.37 29.68
CA THR A 665 -6.40 0.07 29.85
C THR A 665 -6.98 0.53 31.18
N SER A 666 -6.33 1.51 31.78
CA SER A 666 -6.84 2.15 33.02
C SER A 666 -6.26 3.57 33.19
N ARG A 667 -6.55 4.21 34.32
CA ARG A 667 -6.02 5.56 34.59
C ARG A 667 -4.54 5.59 34.97
N VAL A 668 -3.99 4.50 35.47
CA VAL A 668 -2.60 4.39 35.96
C VAL A 668 -1.72 3.53 35.07
N ILE A 669 -2.29 2.51 34.45
CA ILE A 669 -1.57 1.55 33.62
C ILE A 669 -2.36 1.19 32.39
N ASP A 670 -1.70 1.20 31.20
CA ASP A 670 -2.18 0.44 30.05
C ASP A 670 -1.19 -0.68 29.77
N PHE A 671 -1.69 -1.80 29.25
CA PHE A 671 -0.92 -3.02 29.10
C PHE A 671 -1.31 -3.75 27.83
N VAL A 672 -0.31 -4.17 27.07
CA VAL A 672 -0.46 -5.09 25.94
C VAL A 672 0.63 -6.14 25.97
N ASP A 673 0.29 -7.38 25.65
CA ASP A 673 1.21 -8.52 25.60
C ASP A 673 0.94 -9.37 24.37
N ASN A 674 1.93 -9.50 23.51
CA ASN A 674 1.85 -10.20 22.24
C ASN A 674 3.08 -11.07 21.98
N SER A 675 2.92 -12.20 21.28
CA SER A 675 4.03 -13.06 20.86
C SER A 675 3.90 -13.53 19.42
N TYR A 676 5.06 -13.95 18.90
CA TYR A 676 5.21 -14.70 17.65
C TYR A 676 6.08 -15.92 17.92
N THR A 677 5.55 -17.10 17.63
CA THR A 677 6.36 -18.32 17.52
C THR A 677 7.00 -18.36 16.13
N GLU A 678 8.25 -18.81 16.03
CA GLU A 678 8.97 -18.86 14.76
C GLU A 678 9.11 -17.46 14.07
N LEU A 679 9.29 -16.39 14.86
CA LEU A 679 9.56 -15.05 14.30
C LEU A 679 10.86 -15.05 13.48
N TYR A 680 11.83 -15.81 13.92
CA TYR A 680 13.01 -16.24 13.17
C TYR A 680 13.09 -17.77 13.24
N PRO A 681 13.79 -18.44 12.33
CA PRO A 681 13.92 -19.90 12.38
C PRO A 681 14.35 -20.39 13.77
N GLY A 682 13.51 -21.19 14.42
CA GLY A 682 13.74 -21.73 15.77
C GLY A 682 13.64 -20.72 16.92
N VAL A 683 13.10 -19.50 16.68
CA VAL A 683 13.03 -18.44 17.71
C VAL A 683 11.62 -17.95 17.94
N GLU A 684 11.18 -17.97 19.20
CA GLU A 684 9.99 -17.28 19.70
C GLU A 684 10.36 -15.91 20.23
N HIS A 685 9.54 -14.90 19.95
CA HIS A 685 9.62 -13.55 20.52
C HIS A 685 8.29 -13.14 21.15
N ARG A 686 8.33 -12.68 22.39
CA ARG A 686 7.22 -12.09 23.12
C ARG A 686 7.60 -10.70 23.59
N ARG A 687 6.72 -9.72 23.29
CA ARG A 687 6.85 -8.34 23.71
C ARG A 687 5.63 -7.93 24.51
N ALA A 688 5.85 -7.44 25.73
CA ALA A 688 4.85 -6.78 26.52
C ALA A 688 5.19 -5.30 26.68
N VAL A 689 4.20 -4.41 26.57
CA VAL A 689 4.35 -2.98 26.79
C VAL A 689 3.51 -2.59 27.99
N VAL A 690 4.14 -1.98 28.98
CA VAL A 690 3.49 -1.34 30.12
C VAL A 690 3.63 0.18 29.98
N PHE A 691 2.52 0.86 29.79
CA PHE A 691 2.48 2.31 29.83
C PHE A 691 2.19 2.79 31.27
N VAL A 692 3.17 3.42 31.90
CA VAL A 692 3.04 4.06 33.22
C VAL A 692 2.46 5.45 32.99
N ARG A 693 1.16 5.53 33.09
CA ARG A 693 0.40 6.73 32.69
C ARG A 693 0.62 7.92 33.63
N PRO A 694 0.69 9.13 33.08
CA PRO A 694 0.74 9.45 31.64
C PRO A 694 2.18 9.57 31.08
N ASP A 695 3.23 9.10 31.80
CA ASP A 695 4.58 9.61 31.70
C ASP A 695 5.50 8.85 30.75
N TYR A 696 5.59 7.48 30.82
CA TYR A 696 6.59 6.71 30.10
C TYR A 696 6.18 5.25 29.90
N TYR A 697 6.95 4.55 29.06
CA TYR A 697 6.67 3.16 28.70
C TYR A 697 7.79 2.22 29.14
N VAL A 698 7.44 0.98 29.43
CA VAL A 698 8.41 -0.09 29.70
C VAL A 698 8.13 -1.24 28.76
N LEU A 699 9.13 -1.61 27.96
CA LEU A 699 9.10 -2.79 27.10
C LEU A 699 9.70 -3.96 27.88
N PHE A 700 8.98 -5.07 27.95
CA PHE A 700 9.49 -6.36 28.40
C PHE A 700 9.53 -7.30 27.22
N ASP A 701 10.74 -7.68 26.79
CA ASP A 701 10.96 -8.59 25.67
C ASP A 701 11.55 -9.92 26.17
N THR A 702 11.01 -11.00 25.68
CA THR A 702 11.57 -12.35 25.88
C THR A 702 11.77 -12.99 24.51
N ALA A 703 12.99 -13.41 24.23
CA ALA A 703 13.34 -14.20 23.07
C ALA A 703 13.88 -15.57 23.52
N THR A 704 13.40 -16.64 22.90
CA THR A 704 13.85 -18.00 23.20
C THR A 704 14.19 -18.71 21.89
N GLY A 705 15.43 -19.18 21.78
CA GLY A 705 15.94 -19.90 20.61
C GLY A 705 16.07 -21.41 20.86
N ASP A 706 16.15 -22.19 19.79
CA ASP A 706 16.45 -23.62 19.79
C ASP A 706 17.94 -23.88 20.12
N ARG A 707 18.80 -22.91 19.85
CA ARG A 707 20.26 -22.88 20.10
C ARG A 707 20.69 -21.53 20.67
N GLU A 708 21.99 -21.34 20.86
CA GLU A 708 22.54 -20.04 21.22
C GLU A 708 22.49 -19.08 20.04
N HIS A 709 22.11 -17.82 20.32
CA HIS A 709 21.97 -16.73 19.39
C HIS A 709 22.50 -15.41 19.99
N SER A 710 22.72 -14.42 19.15
CA SER A 710 22.81 -13.02 19.54
C SER A 710 21.47 -12.35 19.34
N PHE A 711 20.84 -11.89 20.42
CA PHE A 711 19.56 -11.19 20.39
C PHE A 711 19.79 -9.68 20.56
N GLY A 712 19.24 -8.84 19.69
CA GLY A 712 19.39 -7.38 19.71
C GLY A 712 18.07 -6.64 19.64
N LEU A 713 17.81 -5.75 20.58
CA LEU A 713 16.71 -4.79 20.48
C LEU A 713 17.18 -3.56 19.72
N ASN A 714 16.63 -3.34 18.53
CA ASN A 714 17.00 -2.28 17.61
C ASN A 714 16.06 -1.08 17.74
N PHE A 715 16.60 0.14 17.71
CA PHE A 715 15.86 1.39 17.79
C PHE A 715 16.41 2.45 16.86
N TRP A 716 15.53 3.04 16.06
CA TRP A 716 15.78 4.18 15.18
C TRP A 716 15.30 5.45 15.87
N LEU A 717 16.22 6.37 16.16
CA LEU A 717 15.90 7.60 16.84
C LEU A 717 15.78 8.77 15.85
N THR A 718 15.02 9.76 16.24
CA THR A 718 14.95 11.01 15.49
C THR A 718 16.34 11.70 15.46
N PRO A 719 16.81 12.09 14.26
CA PRO A 719 18.12 12.76 14.12
C PRO A 719 18.19 14.13 14.86
N PRO A 720 19.37 14.73 15.06
CA PRO A 720 20.61 14.38 14.36
C PRO A 720 21.49 13.36 15.09
N GLU A 721 21.45 13.26 16.41
CA GLU A 721 22.41 12.45 17.17
C GLU A 721 21.81 11.76 18.40
N ALA A 722 22.54 10.79 18.92
CA ALA A 722 22.25 10.14 20.18
C ALA A 722 23.50 10.03 21.05
N ALA A 723 23.37 10.32 22.34
CA ALA A 723 24.37 10.10 23.36
C ALA A 723 24.21 8.71 23.97
N LEU A 724 25.32 7.94 24.06
CA LEU A 724 25.33 6.59 24.60
C LEU A 724 26.17 6.53 25.87
N ASP A 725 25.69 5.85 26.91
CA ASP A 725 26.46 5.46 28.10
C ASP A 725 26.34 3.94 28.32
N PRO A 726 27.28 3.16 27.81
CA PRO A 726 27.28 1.71 27.96
C PRO A 726 27.31 1.24 29.42
N ALA A 727 27.95 2.01 30.30
CA ALA A 727 28.07 1.64 31.72
C ALA A 727 26.71 1.70 32.44
N ARG A 728 25.85 2.66 32.04
CA ARG A 728 24.47 2.80 32.56
C ARG A 728 23.43 2.11 31.70
N GLY A 729 23.82 1.57 30.55
CA GLY A 729 22.89 0.99 29.59
C GLY A 729 21.89 2.03 29.06
N THR A 730 22.33 3.27 28.82
CA THR A 730 21.45 4.35 28.35
C THR A 730 21.81 4.84 26.96
N VAL A 731 20.76 5.24 26.24
CA VAL A 731 20.82 5.93 24.95
C VAL A 731 19.85 7.10 25.01
N ARG A 732 20.28 8.28 24.65
CA ARG A 732 19.45 9.49 24.71
C ARG A 732 19.56 10.25 23.36
N SER A 733 18.41 10.57 22.75
CA SER A 733 18.43 11.51 21.62
C SER A 733 18.83 12.91 22.11
N THR A 734 19.51 13.69 21.27
CA THR A 734 20.13 14.98 21.65
C THR A 734 19.73 16.12 20.71
N THR A 735 18.47 16.12 20.24
CA THR A 735 17.99 17.23 19.41
C THR A 735 17.93 18.52 20.24
N PRO A 736 18.63 19.58 19.82
CA PRO A 736 18.60 20.87 20.52
C PRO A 736 17.20 21.48 20.54
N ASP A 737 16.84 22.15 21.64
CA ASP A 737 15.61 22.93 21.81
C ASP A 737 14.30 22.17 21.44
N ALA A 738 14.34 20.84 21.52
CA ALA A 738 13.21 20.00 21.18
C ALA A 738 13.02 18.86 22.20
N ALA A 739 11.89 18.17 22.13
CA ALA A 739 11.64 16.96 22.91
C ALA A 739 12.64 15.85 22.57
N ASN A 740 12.98 15.05 23.55
CA ASN A 740 13.91 13.94 23.42
C ASN A 740 13.41 12.70 24.16
N VAL A 741 14.07 11.55 23.92
CA VAL A 741 13.79 10.29 24.60
C VAL A 741 15.06 9.71 25.20
N LEU A 742 14.93 9.17 26.41
CA LEU A 742 15.91 8.30 27.04
C LEU A 742 15.45 6.86 26.93
N LEU A 743 16.27 6.02 26.32
CA LEU A 743 16.14 4.57 26.34
C LEU A 743 17.09 4.05 27.42
N GLN A 744 16.56 3.35 28.41
CA GLN A 744 17.40 2.80 29.48
C GLN A 744 17.10 1.31 29.68
N SER A 745 18.12 0.48 29.50
CA SER A 745 18.04 -0.93 29.83
C SER A 745 18.14 -1.14 31.35
N ALA A 746 17.23 -1.93 31.91
CA ALA A 746 17.36 -2.43 33.29
C ALA A 746 18.48 -3.48 33.43
N ASP A 747 19.03 -3.96 32.31
CA ASP A 747 20.11 -4.93 32.23
C ASP A 747 21.49 -4.25 32.03
N ALA A 748 21.71 -3.05 32.58
CA ALA A 748 22.98 -2.35 32.52
C ALA A 748 24.14 -3.28 32.91
N GLY A 749 25.22 -3.28 32.13
CA GLY A 749 26.35 -4.19 32.29
C GLY A 749 26.15 -5.62 31.83
N LYS A 750 24.94 -6.00 31.41
CA LYS A 750 24.59 -7.30 30.82
C LYS A 750 24.17 -7.18 29.34
N VAL A 751 24.14 -5.98 28.82
CA VAL A 751 23.87 -5.68 27.40
C VAL A 751 25.07 -4.99 26.78
N ARG A 752 25.37 -5.35 25.54
CA ARG A 752 26.34 -4.63 24.70
C ARG A 752 25.58 -3.60 23.87
N LEU A 753 25.91 -2.32 23.98
CA LEU A 753 25.40 -1.27 23.13
C LEU A 753 26.18 -1.18 21.83
N ALA A 754 25.45 -1.17 20.71
CA ALA A 754 26.01 -0.87 19.40
C ALA A 754 25.24 0.30 18.78
N ALA A 755 25.97 1.16 18.05
CA ALA A 755 25.38 2.25 17.30
C ALA A 755 25.85 2.22 15.86
N ARG A 756 24.98 2.62 14.95
CA ARG A 756 25.28 2.85 13.55
C ARG A 756 24.48 4.04 13.02
N LYS A 757 24.79 4.48 11.82
CA LYS A 757 23.96 5.41 11.07
C LYS A 757 23.00 4.60 10.17
N GLY A 758 21.78 5.04 10.11
CA GLY A 758 20.76 4.55 9.19
C GLY A 758 20.52 5.53 8.06
N THR A 759 19.96 5.05 6.97
CA THR A 759 19.65 5.85 5.79
C THR A 759 18.14 5.97 5.61
N LEU A 760 17.64 7.17 5.35
CA LEU A 760 16.27 7.47 4.97
C LEU A 760 16.24 8.25 3.68
N ASP A 761 15.18 8.08 2.88
CA ASP A 761 14.88 8.96 1.76
C ASP A 761 13.66 9.84 2.12
N LEU A 762 13.89 11.12 2.24
CA LEU A 762 12.92 12.14 2.62
C LEU A 762 12.72 13.20 1.51
N GLY A 763 12.81 12.79 0.23
CA GLY A 763 12.93 13.70 -0.91
C GLY A 763 14.38 14.17 -1.11
N GLY A 764 15.32 13.41 -0.55
CA GLY A 764 16.75 13.48 -0.54
C GLY A 764 17.27 12.49 0.48
N VAL A 765 18.28 11.72 0.10
CA VAL A 765 18.86 10.68 0.96
C VAL A 765 19.57 11.31 2.15
N ARG A 766 19.18 10.89 3.36
CA ARG A 766 19.85 11.19 4.62
C ARG A 766 20.47 9.91 5.17
N ASP A 767 21.74 9.96 5.54
CA ASP A 767 22.52 8.83 6.07
C ASP A 767 22.98 9.04 7.51
N ASP A 768 22.40 10.02 8.21
CA ASP A 768 22.79 10.47 9.55
C ASP A 768 21.85 9.99 10.68
N ILE A 769 20.89 9.12 10.38
CA ILE A 769 19.87 8.68 11.35
C ILE A 769 20.51 7.82 12.44
N PRO A 770 20.38 8.17 13.74
CA PRO A 770 20.94 7.36 14.81
C PRO A 770 20.18 6.05 14.96
N VAL A 771 20.87 4.92 14.84
CA VAL A 771 20.31 3.58 15.09
C VAL A 771 21.13 2.92 16.17
N VAL A 772 20.46 2.43 17.21
CA VAL A 772 21.11 1.81 18.36
C VAL A 772 20.52 0.45 18.66
N THR A 773 21.36 -0.49 19.11
CA THR A 773 20.93 -1.84 19.41
C THR A 773 21.49 -2.29 20.76
N PHE A 774 20.63 -2.86 21.61
CA PHE A 774 20.99 -3.49 22.88
C PHE A 774 21.12 -5.00 22.66
N TRP A 775 22.33 -5.53 22.67
CA TRP A 775 22.64 -6.92 22.39
C TRP A 775 22.83 -7.78 23.64
N LYS A 776 22.37 -9.03 23.61
CA LYS A 776 22.76 -10.14 24.46
C LYS A 776 23.29 -11.27 23.59
N ASP A 777 24.58 -11.51 23.67
CA ASP A 777 25.29 -12.40 22.74
C ASP A 777 25.46 -13.80 23.32
N GLY A 778 25.39 -14.85 22.46
CA GLY A 778 25.73 -16.23 22.79
C GLY A 778 24.82 -16.85 23.85
N VAL A 779 23.52 -16.59 23.80
CA VAL A 779 22.54 -17.08 24.77
C VAL A 779 21.40 -17.81 24.08
N LYS A 780 20.87 -18.86 24.72
CA LYS A 780 19.71 -19.60 24.24
C LYS A 780 18.40 -18.83 24.49
N ALA A 781 18.37 -18.00 25.52
CA ALA A 781 17.22 -17.16 25.86
C ALA A 781 17.67 -15.81 26.36
N ALA A 782 17.00 -14.74 25.90
CA ALA A 782 17.24 -13.38 26.32
C ALA A 782 15.95 -12.76 26.90
N ARG A 783 16.10 -12.05 28.02
CA ARG A 783 15.04 -11.21 28.59
C ARG A 783 15.56 -9.81 28.67
N PHE A 784 14.83 -8.85 28.12
CA PHE A 784 15.14 -7.44 28.21
C PHE A 784 14.03 -6.71 28.97
N ALA A 785 14.38 -5.62 29.63
CA ALA A 785 13.45 -4.63 30.09
C ALA A 785 14.02 -3.25 29.77
N THR A 786 13.33 -2.50 28.94
CA THR A 786 13.78 -1.20 28.42
C THR A 786 12.76 -0.13 28.77
N VAL A 787 13.20 0.90 29.51
CA VAL A 787 12.40 2.09 29.82
C VAL A 787 12.52 3.07 28.66
N LEU A 788 11.40 3.49 28.07
CA LEU A 788 11.29 4.56 27.09
C LEU A 788 10.75 5.79 27.79
N TYR A 789 11.61 6.75 28.12
CA TYR A 789 11.25 7.94 28.90
C TYR A 789 11.34 9.20 28.03
N PRO A 790 10.20 9.67 27.46
CA PRO A 790 10.19 10.92 26.72
C PRO A 790 10.21 12.12 27.67
N PHE A 791 10.88 13.20 27.25
CA PHE A 791 10.92 14.44 28.02
C PHE A 791 10.88 15.67 27.10
N PRO A 792 10.26 16.79 27.56
CA PRO A 792 10.04 17.98 26.74
C PRO A 792 11.34 18.76 26.50
N ALA A 793 11.25 19.71 25.57
CA ALA A 793 12.30 20.70 25.32
C ALA A 793 12.69 21.44 26.61
N GLY A 794 13.95 21.88 26.69
CA GLY A 794 14.49 22.58 27.84
C GLY A 794 14.76 21.71 29.09
N ARG A 795 14.52 20.40 28.98
CA ARG A 795 14.77 19.43 30.05
C ARG A 795 15.79 18.39 29.58
N THR A 796 16.73 18.04 30.46
CA THR A 796 17.69 16.97 30.20
C THR A 796 17.54 15.88 31.25
N VAL A 797 17.43 14.63 30.81
CA VAL A 797 17.40 13.44 31.67
C VAL A 797 18.53 12.51 31.20
N GLU A 798 19.61 12.48 31.95
CA GLU A 798 20.81 11.69 31.60
C GLU A 798 20.60 10.21 31.87
N SER A 799 19.95 9.87 32.95
CA SER A 799 19.62 8.51 33.38
C SER A 799 18.54 8.52 34.45
N LEU A 800 17.86 7.37 34.61
CA LEU A 800 16.96 7.07 35.72
C LEU A 800 17.63 6.09 36.67
N ASP A 801 17.20 6.08 37.95
CA ASP A 801 17.61 5.02 38.91
C ASP A 801 16.77 3.76 38.69
N VAL A 802 17.20 2.95 37.72
CA VAL A 802 16.51 1.70 37.35
C VAL A 802 17.20 0.51 37.99
N ARG A 803 16.44 -0.26 38.77
CA ARG A 803 16.94 -1.46 39.47
C ARG A 803 16.00 -2.63 39.25
N ASP A 804 16.54 -3.78 38.93
CA ASP A 804 15.82 -5.05 38.92
C ASP A 804 15.66 -5.55 40.34
N LEU A 805 14.44 -5.86 40.74
CA LEU A 805 14.14 -6.35 42.09
C LEU A 805 13.70 -7.82 42.04
N PRO A 806 13.87 -8.57 43.14
CA PRO A 806 13.30 -9.90 43.25
C PRO A 806 11.77 -9.85 43.10
N GLY A 807 11.24 -10.65 42.17
CA GLY A 807 9.81 -10.88 41.95
C GLY A 807 9.41 -12.30 42.29
N ALA A 808 8.14 -12.66 42.08
CA ALA A 808 7.68 -14.03 42.07
C ALA A 808 8.30 -14.81 40.91
N GLU A 809 8.19 -16.13 40.91
CA GLU A 809 8.69 -16.97 39.81
C GLU A 809 8.08 -16.54 38.48
N GLY A 810 8.94 -16.21 37.48
CA GLY A 810 8.54 -15.73 36.18
C GLY A 810 8.20 -14.22 36.12
N GLU A 811 8.00 -13.57 37.26
CA GLU A 811 7.73 -12.13 37.31
C GLU A 811 9.03 -11.32 37.26
N ARG A 812 9.02 -10.22 36.54
CA ARG A 812 10.09 -9.22 36.56
C ARG A 812 9.59 -7.92 37.14
N VAL A 813 10.29 -7.41 38.14
CA VAL A 813 9.92 -6.20 38.92
C VAL A 813 11.04 -5.16 38.81
N LEU A 814 10.70 -3.98 38.31
CA LEU A 814 11.61 -2.85 38.22
C LEU A 814 11.25 -1.78 39.25
N ARG A 815 12.28 -1.25 39.94
CA ARG A 815 12.20 0.02 40.65
C ARG A 815 12.77 1.11 39.76
N ILE A 816 11.98 2.15 39.49
CA ILE A 816 12.35 3.24 38.56
C ILE A 816 12.25 4.57 39.30
N GLY A 817 13.39 5.18 39.61
CA GLY A 817 13.44 6.52 40.16
C GLY A 817 13.30 7.56 39.08
N THR A 818 12.21 8.33 39.10
CA THR A 818 11.92 9.42 38.16
C THR A 818 12.03 10.79 38.85
N PRO A 819 12.09 11.88 38.11
CA PRO A 819 12.02 13.23 38.71
C PRO A 819 10.76 13.46 39.56
N ALA A 820 9.67 12.74 39.31
CA ALA A 820 8.40 12.86 40.02
C ALA A 820 8.34 12.01 41.29
N GLY A 821 9.09 10.91 41.41
CA GLY A 821 9.06 9.96 42.51
C GLY A 821 9.67 8.62 42.14
N VAL A 822 9.30 7.59 42.86
CA VAL A 822 9.75 6.21 42.60
C VAL A 822 8.55 5.38 42.19
N ASP A 823 8.68 4.76 41.00
CA ASP A 823 7.68 3.85 40.47
C ASP A 823 8.21 2.40 40.54
N TYR A 824 7.31 1.46 40.84
CA TYR A 824 7.57 0.03 40.77
C TYR A 824 6.69 -0.55 39.70
N VAL A 825 7.31 -1.19 38.71
CA VAL A 825 6.65 -1.70 37.49
C VAL A 825 6.96 -3.18 37.38
N ALA A 826 5.93 -4.00 37.22
CA ALA A 826 6.13 -5.44 37.06
C ALA A 826 5.33 -6.03 35.89
N TYR A 827 5.88 -7.09 35.38
CA TYR A 827 5.28 -7.93 34.34
C TYR A 827 5.53 -9.41 34.61
N SER A 828 4.50 -10.22 34.45
CA SER A 828 4.58 -11.69 34.47
C SER A 828 3.92 -12.26 33.20
N PRO A 829 4.63 -13.06 32.40
CA PRO A 829 4.07 -13.68 31.18
C PRO A 829 3.04 -14.78 31.47
N ALA A 830 3.09 -15.40 32.68
CA ALA A 830 2.13 -16.36 33.14
C ALA A 830 2.02 -16.26 34.64
N GLY A 831 0.90 -15.74 35.14
CA GLY A 831 0.54 -15.89 36.55
C GLY A 831 0.27 -17.36 36.91
N LYS A 832 0.33 -17.75 38.16
CA LYS A 832 0.06 -19.13 38.60
C LYS A 832 -1.37 -19.55 38.26
N GLY A 833 -1.53 -20.19 37.06
CA GLY A 833 -2.79 -20.65 36.52
C GLY A 833 -3.70 -19.57 35.94
N GLU A 834 -3.20 -18.37 35.75
CA GLU A 834 -3.88 -17.19 35.19
C GLU A 834 -3.03 -16.65 34.03
N GLY A 835 -3.67 -15.87 33.12
CA GLY A 835 -2.98 -15.26 31.98
C GLY A 835 -1.89 -14.25 32.39
N PRO A 836 -1.31 -13.49 31.44
CA PRO A 836 -0.28 -12.51 31.75
C PRO A 836 -0.82 -11.42 32.67
N SER A 837 0.08 -10.86 33.49
CA SER A 837 -0.28 -9.79 34.44
C SER A 837 0.75 -8.68 34.44
N ALA A 838 0.30 -7.48 34.76
CA ALA A 838 1.16 -6.33 34.98
C ALA A 838 0.62 -5.46 36.14
N TRP A 839 1.54 -4.81 36.83
CA TRP A 839 1.15 -3.84 37.84
C TRP A 839 2.17 -2.69 37.94
N VAL A 840 1.67 -1.56 38.40
CA VAL A 840 2.44 -0.35 38.69
C VAL A 840 2.08 0.16 40.06
N VAL A 841 3.08 0.49 40.91
CA VAL A 841 2.89 1.24 42.17
C VAL A 841 3.71 2.51 42.08
N ARG A 842 3.06 3.65 42.12
CA ARG A 842 3.67 4.98 42.08
C ARG A 842 3.77 5.55 43.48
N THR A 843 4.96 5.96 43.89
CA THR A 843 5.21 6.49 45.24
C THR A 843 5.79 7.90 45.19
N GLY A 844 5.88 8.54 46.34
CA GLY A 844 6.62 9.77 46.53
C GLY A 844 8.14 9.54 46.36
N ARG A 845 8.93 10.63 46.47
CA ARG A 845 10.41 10.55 46.39
C ARG A 845 11.03 9.68 47.48
N ASP A 846 10.31 9.44 48.57
CA ASP A 846 10.69 8.54 49.66
C ASP A 846 10.66 7.04 49.28
N GLY A 847 10.05 6.70 48.11
CA GLY A 847 9.86 5.32 47.64
C GLY A 847 8.90 4.50 48.54
N ARG A 848 8.14 5.14 49.42
CA ARG A 848 7.27 4.50 50.43
C ARG A 848 5.82 4.98 50.38
N THR A 849 5.63 6.29 50.24
CA THR A 849 4.28 6.91 50.25
C THR A 849 3.58 6.62 48.93
N VAL A 850 2.67 5.65 48.90
CA VAL A 850 1.90 5.27 47.72
C VAL A 850 0.98 6.42 47.31
N ARG A 851 1.11 6.87 46.08
CA ARG A 851 0.26 7.90 45.45
C ARG A 851 -0.82 7.28 44.58
N SER A 852 -0.45 6.24 43.83
CA SER A 852 -1.39 5.49 43.00
C SER A 852 -0.86 4.09 42.72
N PHE A 853 -1.75 3.20 42.30
CA PHE A 853 -1.35 1.93 41.72
C PHE A 853 -2.33 1.49 40.65
N GLY A 854 -1.83 0.69 39.72
CA GLY A 854 -2.61 -0.03 38.70
C GLY A 854 -2.31 -1.51 38.73
N LEU A 855 -3.32 -2.33 38.44
CA LEU A 855 -3.22 -3.78 38.43
C LEU A 855 -4.08 -4.38 37.33
N THR A 856 -3.52 -5.31 36.56
CA THR A 856 -4.25 -6.07 35.53
C THR A 856 -3.75 -7.53 35.48
N GLY A 857 -4.67 -8.47 35.23
CA GLY A 857 -4.35 -9.89 35.08
C GLY A 857 -3.96 -10.62 36.36
N ALA A 858 -4.13 -10.01 37.54
CA ALA A 858 -3.78 -10.62 38.84
C ALA A 858 -4.85 -10.41 39.92
N ARG A 859 -4.81 -11.26 40.94
CA ARG A 859 -5.77 -11.24 42.09
C ARG A 859 -5.27 -10.42 43.24
N ARG A 860 -3.97 -10.16 43.31
CA ARG A 860 -3.35 -9.57 44.50
C ARG A 860 -2.19 -8.67 44.13
N LEU A 861 -2.13 -7.53 44.82
CA LEU A 861 -1.01 -6.62 44.79
C LEU A 861 -0.59 -6.26 46.20
N ALA A 862 0.69 -6.49 46.49
CA ALA A 862 1.31 -6.04 47.75
C ALA A 862 2.57 -5.22 47.47
N HIS A 863 2.83 -4.20 48.30
CA HIS A 863 4.01 -3.38 48.22
C HIS A 863 4.58 -3.10 49.59
N ASN A 864 5.89 -3.27 49.79
CA ASN A 864 6.58 -3.09 51.07
C ASN A 864 5.89 -3.83 52.25
N GLY A 865 5.50 -5.10 52.01
CA GLY A 865 4.81 -5.94 53.01
C GLY A 865 3.34 -5.59 53.25
N ARG A 866 2.81 -4.55 52.62
CA ARG A 866 1.40 -4.12 52.76
C ARG A 866 0.58 -4.59 51.54
N LEU A 867 -0.57 -5.21 51.83
CA LEU A 867 -1.56 -5.55 50.84
C LEU A 867 -2.24 -4.26 50.32
N LEU A 868 -2.19 -3.99 49.00
CA LEU A 868 -2.81 -2.82 48.39
C LEU A 868 -4.14 -3.17 47.73
N ALA A 869 -4.23 -4.37 47.10
CA ALA A 869 -5.44 -4.89 46.51
C ALA A 869 -5.50 -6.42 46.63
N SER A 870 -6.71 -6.97 46.78
CA SER A 870 -6.99 -8.39 46.68
C SER A 870 -8.39 -8.66 46.12
N ALA A 871 -8.56 -9.72 45.37
CA ALA A 871 -9.84 -10.18 44.81
C ALA A 871 -9.83 -11.72 44.66
N GLU A 872 -10.99 -12.33 44.55
CA GLU A 872 -11.11 -13.78 44.28
C GLU A 872 -10.75 -14.11 42.82
N LYS A 873 -11.03 -13.21 41.90
CA LYS A 873 -10.67 -13.31 40.50
C LYS A 873 -9.60 -12.30 40.10
N ALA A 874 -8.86 -12.59 39.06
CA ALA A 874 -7.96 -11.60 38.45
C ALA A 874 -8.74 -10.37 37.99
N VAL A 875 -8.25 -9.20 38.34
CA VAL A 875 -8.86 -7.93 37.94
C VAL A 875 -8.28 -7.45 36.63
N ASP A 876 -9.11 -6.77 35.86
CA ASP A 876 -8.70 -6.17 34.57
C ASP A 876 -8.84 -4.64 34.67
N GLY A 877 -7.71 -3.93 34.51
CA GLY A 877 -7.65 -2.48 34.45
C GLY A 877 -8.02 -1.77 35.76
N LEU A 878 -7.62 -2.32 36.92
CA LEU A 878 -7.79 -1.63 38.19
C LEU A 878 -6.84 -0.43 38.31
N SER A 879 -7.38 0.73 38.69
CA SER A 879 -6.61 1.90 39.12
C SER A 879 -7.10 2.41 40.44
N VAL A 880 -6.14 2.75 41.31
CA VAL A 880 -6.39 3.40 42.58
C VAL A 880 -5.48 4.60 42.74
N GLU A 881 -6.05 5.78 42.94
CA GLU A 881 -5.36 7.05 43.16
C GLU A 881 -5.69 7.62 44.51
N TYR A 882 -4.67 8.08 45.28
CA TYR A 882 -4.80 8.58 46.62
C TYR A 882 -4.64 10.11 46.68
N GLY A 883 -5.73 10.82 46.88
CA GLY A 883 -5.75 12.27 47.12
C GLY A 883 -5.56 12.64 48.59
N ALA A 884 -5.72 13.92 48.94
CA ALA A 884 -5.49 14.48 50.28
C ALA A 884 -6.47 14.00 51.41
N GLY A 885 -7.52 13.34 51.12
CA GLY A 885 -8.51 12.80 52.10
C GLY A 885 -9.42 11.75 51.50
N GLU A 886 -9.19 11.47 50.27
CA GLU A 886 -10.02 10.61 49.44
C GLU A 886 -9.18 9.66 48.59
N LEU A 887 -9.80 8.62 48.06
CA LEU A 887 -9.22 7.74 47.03
C LEU A 887 -10.19 7.61 45.87
N THR A 888 -9.63 7.48 44.69
CA THR A 888 -10.39 7.19 43.45
C THR A 888 -10.10 5.76 43.05
N VAL A 889 -11.13 4.94 42.88
CA VAL A 889 -11.04 3.56 42.41
C VAL A 889 -11.75 3.49 41.06
N THR A 890 -11.04 3.06 40.04
CA THR A 890 -11.60 2.82 38.73
C THR A 890 -11.35 1.36 38.32
N LEU A 891 -12.37 0.68 37.89
CA LEU A 891 -12.31 -0.68 37.38
C LEU A 891 -13.33 -0.84 36.25
N ARG A 892 -12.89 -1.33 35.11
CA ARG A 892 -13.72 -1.47 33.90
C ARG A 892 -14.88 -2.46 34.10
N HIS A 893 -14.58 -3.58 34.73
CA HIS A 893 -15.56 -4.62 35.02
C HIS A 893 -15.64 -4.82 36.58
N PRO A 894 -16.76 -4.49 37.20
CA PRO A 894 -16.89 -4.63 38.65
C PRO A 894 -16.55 -6.05 39.14
N GLU A 895 -15.69 -6.14 40.13
CA GLU A 895 -15.35 -7.39 40.86
C GLU A 895 -15.84 -7.30 42.31
N PRO A 896 -16.93 -8.01 42.66
CA PRO A 896 -17.56 -7.85 43.99
C PRO A 896 -16.64 -8.19 45.15
N SER A 897 -15.69 -9.10 44.97
CA SER A 897 -14.75 -9.53 46.02
C SER A 897 -13.55 -8.59 46.17
N LEU A 898 -13.41 -7.57 45.29
CA LEU A 898 -12.28 -6.64 45.32
C LEU A 898 -12.23 -5.88 46.64
N LYS A 899 -11.07 -5.91 47.28
CA LYS A 899 -10.71 -5.07 48.43
C LYS A 899 -9.49 -4.24 48.08
N VAL A 900 -9.52 -2.96 48.41
CA VAL A 900 -8.38 -2.02 48.22
C VAL A 900 -7.99 -1.40 49.55
N ALA A 901 -6.70 -1.13 49.77
CA ALA A 901 -6.21 -0.48 50.98
C ALA A 901 -6.68 0.97 51.03
N ALA A 902 -7.34 1.41 52.06
CA ALA A 902 -7.83 2.79 52.22
C ALA A 902 -6.70 3.80 52.53
N LEU A 903 -5.60 3.38 53.09
CA LEU A 903 -4.44 4.20 53.49
C LEU A 903 -4.82 5.46 54.27
N GLY A 904 -5.80 5.36 55.20
CA GLY A 904 -6.27 6.45 56.02
C GLY A 904 -7.28 7.42 55.38
N ARG A 905 -7.73 7.14 54.15
CA ARG A 905 -8.76 7.92 53.45
C ARG A 905 -10.14 7.51 53.97
N ARG A 906 -11.05 8.51 54.10
CA ARG A 906 -12.41 8.30 54.63
C ARG A 906 -13.49 8.41 53.57
N LYS A 907 -13.14 8.87 52.40
CA LYS A 907 -14.01 9.07 51.26
C LYS A 907 -13.44 8.34 50.05
N ALA A 908 -14.28 7.77 49.24
CA ALA A 908 -13.88 7.13 47.95
C ALA A 908 -14.78 7.59 46.80
N PHE A 909 -14.20 7.68 45.62
CA PHE A 909 -14.95 7.76 44.36
C PHE A 909 -14.73 6.45 43.61
N VAL A 910 -15.81 5.70 43.42
CA VAL A 910 -15.78 4.40 42.72
C VAL A 910 -16.46 4.57 41.35
N ASN A 911 -15.71 4.50 40.28
CA ASN A 911 -16.23 4.80 38.92
C ASN A 911 -17.05 6.10 38.86
N GLY A 912 -16.56 7.16 39.55
CA GLY A 912 -17.22 8.47 39.67
C GLY A 912 -18.29 8.57 40.76
N ARG A 913 -18.71 7.46 41.39
CA ARG A 913 -19.71 7.48 42.47
C ARG A 913 -19.04 7.65 43.84
N GLU A 914 -19.52 8.61 44.61
CA GLU A 914 -19.03 8.85 45.98
C GLU A 914 -19.49 7.77 46.95
N MET A 915 -18.56 7.28 47.79
CA MET A 915 -18.78 6.26 48.82
C MET A 915 -17.99 6.58 50.08
N ARG A 916 -18.52 6.17 51.26
CA ARG A 916 -17.81 6.32 52.54
C ARG A 916 -16.89 5.13 52.82
N VAL A 917 -15.68 5.40 53.22
CA VAL A 917 -14.71 4.39 53.67
C VAL A 917 -14.73 4.25 55.16
N THR A 918 -15.01 3.04 55.70
CA THR A 918 -15.22 2.78 57.12
C THR A 918 -14.10 1.97 57.78
N GLY A 919 -13.11 1.48 57.03
CA GLY A 919 -12.03 0.63 57.50
C GLY A 919 -10.68 0.86 56.87
N ALA A 920 -9.68 0.07 57.26
CA ALA A 920 -8.35 0.07 56.64
C ALA A 920 -8.37 -0.52 55.23
N GLU A 921 -9.31 -1.42 54.97
CA GLU A 921 -9.64 -1.97 53.63
C GLU A 921 -11.02 -1.49 53.22
N PHE A 922 -11.18 -1.26 51.92
CA PHE A 922 -12.42 -0.80 51.32
C PHE A 922 -12.83 -1.77 50.22
N ALA A 923 -14.08 -2.21 50.22
CA ALA A 923 -14.68 -3.09 49.23
C ALA A 923 -15.57 -2.28 48.27
N PRO A 924 -15.05 -1.78 47.15
CA PRO A 924 -15.75 -0.79 46.33
C PRO A 924 -16.99 -1.32 45.60
N PHE A 925 -17.11 -2.62 45.45
CA PHE A 925 -18.21 -3.28 44.70
C PHE A 925 -18.99 -4.31 45.53
N ALA A 926 -18.76 -4.36 46.88
CA ALA A 926 -19.53 -5.25 47.74
C ALA A 926 -20.99 -4.78 47.83
N GLY A 927 -21.92 -5.61 47.43
CA GLY A 927 -23.35 -5.33 47.48
C GLY A 927 -23.98 -4.75 46.22
N ASN A 928 -23.28 -4.79 45.10
CA ASN A 928 -23.88 -4.57 43.77
C ASN A 928 -24.30 -5.86 43.13
#